data_a28825ed1d3501a387034f74026bd539
#
_entry.id   a28825ed1d3501a387034f74026bd539
#
_cell.length_a   1.000
_cell.length_b   1.000
_cell.length_c   1.000
_cell.angle_alpha   90.00
_cell.angle_beta   90.00
_cell.angle_gamma   90.00
#
_symmetry.space_group_name_H-M   'P 1'
#
loop_
_entity.id
_entity.type
_entity.pdbx_description
1 polymer ?
#
loop_
_entity_poly.entity_id
_entity_poly.type
_entity_poly.pdbx_seq_one_letter_code
_entity_poly.pdbx_strand_id
1 'polypeptide(L)'
;MKTSSFYLIILMISLNVLSVRNLEENLASKMRAERMARMRCGYELKTLWTAELAHAPFAAAPLLTHINDDEILDIVAAPFSESFSVLNSETGKILQKTAWPALNLDNSVHASPIQFDVDDDGQLDILFTMSSAELRFYTPNGHLLRDKTIQLPPAYVAADWYKLELTVKFEDLKKYTSLTQRKDINYLPIDPHVLATPVLADINNDNRVEELVIPVSYFYEEDDYRVNEKLERLGGLNFSDIDKYLVAGVTVMNLTTGETLWSSLLDLTQVDATFPAYNIFSPTVIDLDVKGGQLEVIVGTSAGSLFVFNHDGSLRKGWPISQNTIHGQITATDLAGDGVVKLITIDTSSNVICYNKGGNKLWESTVSGTSSPGSRVYDVNRDGVLDLIITTNDGYIYALNGVDGAVIEGWPISIGARMTANVLISRVSTTHTTPDMVVVADDGSIHLISMDLKCKSQIPIGETSLVQVLSHDLVKWFSGMELLVATSDGTVMCLATGPEQAEIQESTDKALRTNHMWSLSSETKTVNDFSFSERKPGVYVTLFTRKQLEVTGETFPVEFEIIDPTFKQGTSKYFISIYYGNRLLMNGEFPEPKTYYVYVPAGEEPSHGHVTVRLTNQYGQVFEDRFSIRFNKLIMEDLQWLLLAPFVAMVILLLVLHGFPAKDLLPYTNQSKSK
;
A
#
# COMPACT_ATOMS: atom_id res chain seq x y z
N MET A 1 -26.41 52.32 -48.98
CA MET A 1 -26.59 51.10 -48.10
C MET A 1 -25.50 50.05 -48.23
N LYS A 2 -24.72 49.94 -49.29
CA LYS A 2 -23.66 48.88 -49.42
C LYS A 2 -22.33 49.22 -48.66
N THR A 3 -22.02 50.46 -48.44
CA THR A 3 -20.77 50.90 -47.76
C THR A 3 -20.82 50.73 -46.23
N SER A 4 -21.99 50.91 -45.62
CA SER A 4 -22.18 50.78 -44.17
C SER A 4 -22.05 49.34 -43.68
N SER A 5 -22.47 48.32 -44.49
CA SER A 5 -22.37 46.91 -44.16
C SER A 5 -20.94 46.38 -44.22
N PHE A 6 -20.12 46.95 -45.11
CA PHE A 6 -18.70 46.58 -45.22
C PHE A 6 -17.85 47.05 -44.01
N TYR A 7 -18.13 48.28 -43.53
CA TYR A 7 -17.50 48.81 -42.29
C TYR A 7 -17.87 48.00 -41.02
N LEU A 8 -19.13 47.53 -40.96
CA LEU A 8 -19.57 46.68 -39.82
C LEU A 8 -18.89 45.33 -39.77
N ILE A 9 -18.69 44.70 -40.96
CA ILE A 9 -17.96 43.44 -41.06
C ILE A 9 -16.48 43.59 -40.71
N ILE A 10 -15.81 44.67 -41.16
CA ILE A 10 -14.43 44.95 -40.81
C ILE A 10 -14.30 45.21 -39.29
N LEU A 11 -15.24 45.92 -38.69
CA LEU A 11 -15.27 46.16 -37.24
C LEU A 11 -15.47 44.88 -36.43
N MET A 12 -16.35 44.00 -36.87
CA MET A 12 -16.54 42.69 -36.24
C MET A 12 -15.30 41.78 -36.35
N ILE A 13 -14.63 41.77 -37.50
CA ILE A 13 -13.40 41.02 -37.71
C ILE A 13 -12.29 41.59 -36.82
N SER A 14 -12.14 42.92 -36.73
CA SER A 14 -11.14 43.53 -35.86
C SER A 14 -11.40 43.33 -34.38
N LEU A 15 -12.66 43.33 -33.94
CA LEU A 15 -13.05 42.98 -32.54
C LEU A 15 -12.78 41.47 -32.20
N ASN A 16 -13.06 40.58 -33.16
CA ASN A 16 -12.72 39.16 -32.96
C ASN A 16 -11.20 38.93 -32.91
N VAL A 17 -10.41 39.58 -33.75
CA VAL A 17 -8.96 39.49 -33.75
C VAL A 17 -8.38 40.05 -32.42
N LEU A 18 -8.94 41.16 -31.91
CA LEU A 18 -8.55 41.74 -30.61
C LEU A 18 -8.93 40.80 -29.44
N SER A 19 -10.09 40.13 -29.49
CA SER A 19 -10.51 39.21 -28.46
C SER A 19 -9.65 37.94 -28.44
N VAL A 20 -9.29 37.39 -29.59
CA VAL A 20 -8.37 36.25 -29.71
C VAL A 20 -6.97 36.63 -29.18
N ARG A 21 -6.46 37.80 -29.56
CA ARG A 21 -5.15 38.26 -29.08
C ARG A 21 -5.09 38.50 -27.57
N ASN A 22 -6.17 39.06 -26.98
CA ASN A 22 -6.30 39.18 -25.55
C ASN A 22 -6.39 37.83 -24.83
N LEU A 23 -7.03 36.81 -25.48
CA LEU A 23 -7.09 35.47 -24.94
C LEU A 23 -5.73 34.78 -24.95
N GLU A 24 -4.97 34.96 -26.05
CA GLU A 24 -3.60 34.43 -26.18
C GLU A 24 -2.64 35.09 -25.17
N GLU A 25 -2.72 36.40 -24.98
CA GLU A 25 -1.90 37.12 -23.99
C GLU A 25 -2.26 36.72 -22.55
N ASN A 26 -3.54 36.53 -22.25
CA ASN A 26 -3.98 36.03 -20.94
C ASN A 26 -3.51 34.57 -20.70
N LEU A 27 -3.61 33.70 -21.72
CA LEU A 27 -3.11 32.35 -21.64
C LEU A 27 -1.59 32.30 -21.42
N ALA A 28 -0.85 33.11 -22.19
CA ALA A 28 0.60 33.21 -22.06
C ALA A 28 1.05 33.78 -20.68
N SER A 29 0.30 34.73 -20.14
CA SER A 29 0.56 35.27 -18.80
C SER A 29 0.28 34.24 -17.69
N LYS A 30 -0.82 33.46 -17.84
CA LYS A 30 -1.18 32.38 -16.94
C LYS A 30 -0.11 31.28 -16.96
N MET A 31 0.32 30.85 -18.15
CA MET A 31 1.40 29.86 -18.29
C MET A 31 2.74 30.34 -17.69
N ARG A 32 3.07 31.63 -17.85
CA ARG A 32 4.28 32.19 -17.21
C ARG A 32 4.16 32.24 -15.68
N ALA A 33 2.99 32.60 -15.14
CA ALA A 33 2.76 32.60 -13.70
C ALA A 33 2.83 31.20 -13.11
N GLU A 34 2.24 30.22 -13.78
CA GLU A 34 2.32 28.80 -13.38
C GLU A 34 3.76 28.27 -13.44
N ARG A 35 4.52 28.61 -14.49
CA ARG A 35 5.94 28.22 -14.59
C ARG A 35 6.76 28.86 -13.47
N MET A 36 6.52 30.12 -13.14
CA MET A 36 7.21 30.79 -12.02
C MET A 36 6.81 30.21 -10.65
N ALA A 37 5.55 29.79 -10.49
CA ALA A 37 5.10 29.09 -9.29
C ALA A 37 5.78 27.72 -9.15
N ARG A 38 5.88 26.95 -10.24
CA ARG A 38 6.61 25.67 -10.27
C ARG A 38 8.07 25.83 -9.85
N MET A 39 8.77 26.83 -10.40
CA MET A 39 10.17 27.11 -10.05
C MET A 39 10.33 27.47 -8.56
N ARG A 40 9.35 28.16 -7.96
CA ARG A 40 9.39 28.50 -6.52
C ARG A 40 9.20 27.27 -5.63
N CYS A 41 8.42 26.30 -6.08
CA CYS A 41 8.15 25.07 -5.36
C CYS A 41 9.13 23.94 -5.68
N GLY A 42 10.07 24.15 -6.62
CA GLY A 42 11.04 23.15 -7.03
C GLY A 42 10.42 21.93 -7.72
N TYR A 43 9.22 22.09 -8.30
CA TYR A 43 8.57 21.04 -9.09
C TYR A 43 8.97 21.15 -10.55
N GLU A 44 9.93 20.32 -10.96
CA GLU A 44 10.34 20.16 -12.34
C GLU A 44 10.23 18.69 -12.70
N LEU A 45 9.38 18.37 -13.68
CA LEU A 45 9.30 17.03 -14.25
C LEU A 45 9.80 17.10 -15.68
N LYS A 46 10.69 16.15 -16.02
CA LYS A 46 11.20 15.98 -17.36
C LYS A 46 10.91 14.56 -17.84
N THR A 47 10.22 14.40 -18.95
CA THR A 47 10.04 13.10 -19.57
C THR A 47 11.38 12.59 -20.06
N LEU A 48 11.85 11.46 -19.56
CA LEU A 48 13.07 10.79 -19.98
C LEU A 48 12.79 9.90 -21.20
N TRP A 49 11.74 9.12 -21.12
CA TRP A 49 11.27 8.29 -22.22
C TRP A 49 9.78 7.99 -22.09
N THR A 50 9.17 7.56 -23.19
CA THR A 50 7.81 7.05 -23.29
C THR A 50 7.83 5.75 -24.09
N ALA A 51 7.03 4.77 -23.67
CA ALA A 51 6.86 3.49 -24.35
C ALA A 51 5.36 3.22 -24.54
N GLU A 52 4.94 3.17 -25.78
CA GLU A 52 3.58 2.77 -26.15
C GLU A 52 3.55 1.26 -26.37
N LEU A 53 2.77 0.53 -25.56
CA LEU A 53 2.76 -0.93 -25.57
C LEU A 53 1.52 -1.51 -26.25
N ALA A 54 0.37 -0.91 -25.99
CA ALA A 54 -0.91 -1.33 -26.55
C ALA A 54 -1.89 -0.15 -26.47
N HIS A 55 -2.96 -0.19 -27.27
CA HIS A 55 -4.04 0.79 -27.17
C HIS A 55 -5.09 0.33 -26.16
N ALA A 56 -4.65 0.04 -24.92
CA ALA A 56 -5.51 -0.48 -23.86
C ALA A 56 -5.03 0.03 -22.49
N PRO A 57 -5.94 0.34 -21.56
CA PRO A 57 -5.58 0.89 -20.25
C PRO A 57 -4.80 -0.09 -19.40
N PHE A 58 -4.03 0.43 -18.46
CA PHE A 58 -3.53 -0.36 -17.35
C PHE A 58 -4.62 -0.49 -16.28
N ALA A 59 -5.04 -1.71 -16.00
CA ALA A 59 -5.98 -2.01 -14.92
C ALA A 59 -5.28 -2.13 -13.55
N ALA A 60 -4.01 -2.49 -13.57
CA ALA A 60 -3.16 -2.61 -12.38
C ALA A 60 -1.74 -2.06 -12.64
N ALA A 61 -1.03 -1.73 -11.58
CA ALA A 61 0.30 -1.14 -11.67
C ALA A 61 1.32 -2.11 -12.30
N PRO A 62 2.28 -1.63 -13.10
CA PRO A 62 3.41 -2.42 -13.55
C PRO A 62 4.25 -2.92 -12.37
N LEU A 63 4.93 -4.06 -12.55
CA LEU A 63 5.89 -4.57 -11.59
C LEU A 63 7.28 -4.01 -11.90
N LEU A 64 7.97 -3.51 -10.89
CA LEU A 64 9.37 -3.09 -10.97
C LEU A 64 10.26 -4.15 -10.31
N THR A 65 11.19 -4.70 -11.09
CA THR A 65 12.03 -5.80 -10.60
C THR A 65 13.28 -5.96 -11.44
N HIS A 66 14.25 -6.75 -10.96
CA HIS A 66 15.40 -7.18 -11.73
C HIS A 66 15.07 -8.48 -12.48
N ILE A 67 15.02 -8.43 -13.80
CA ILE A 67 14.76 -9.61 -14.66
C ILE A 67 16.04 -10.26 -15.12
N ASN A 68 17.10 -9.49 -15.29
CA ASN A 68 18.39 -9.94 -15.73
C ASN A 68 19.51 -9.50 -14.76
N ASP A 69 20.72 -9.96 -14.96
CA ASP A 69 21.88 -9.68 -14.08
C ASP A 69 22.58 -8.34 -14.40
N ASP A 70 21.91 -7.38 -15.07
CA ASP A 70 22.54 -6.12 -15.49
C ASP A 70 22.49 -5.01 -14.43
N GLU A 71 22.01 -5.30 -13.22
CA GLU A 71 21.83 -4.36 -12.12
C GLU A 71 20.83 -3.20 -12.41
N ILE A 72 20.14 -3.23 -13.55
CA ILE A 72 19.14 -2.24 -13.94
C ILE A 72 17.77 -2.84 -13.58
N LEU A 73 16.87 -2.01 -13.03
CA LEU A 73 15.49 -2.44 -12.86
C LEU A 73 14.81 -2.59 -14.21
N ASP A 74 13.96 -3.56 -14.31
CA ASP A 74 13.08 -3.76 -15.45
C ASP A 74 11.63 -3.50 -15.05
N ILE A 75 10.81 -3.18 -16.04
CA ILE A 75 9.39 -2.86 -15.85
C ILE A 75 8.56 -3.93 -16.54
N VAL A 76 7.88 -4.76 -15.74
CA VAL A 76 6.94 -5.74 -16.27
C VAL A 76 5.58 -5.06 -16.44
N ALA A 77 5.20 -4.80 -17.67
CA ALA A 77 4.03 -4.03 -18.01
C ALA A 77 2.97 -4.92 -18.67
N ALA A 78 1.79 -4.99 -18.04
CA ALA A 78 0.64 -5.76 -18.49
C ALA A 78 -0.58 -4.84 -18.65
N PRO A 79 -0.74 -4.15 -19.80
CA PRO A 79 -1.96 -3.43 -20.09
C PRO A 79 -3.13 -4.41 -20.24
N PHE A 80 -4.36 -3.92 -20.10
CA PHE A 80 -5.58 -4.71 -20.32
C PHE A 80 -5.74 -5.09 -21.78
N SER A 81 -4.87 -5.94 -22.27
CA SER A 81 -4.80 -6.40 -23.66
C SER A 81 -4.32 -7.85 -23.72
N GLU A 82 -4.30 -8.40 -24.92
CA GLU A 82 -3.78 -9.74 -25.21
C GLU A 82 -2.24 -9.79 -25.33
N SER A 83 -1.54 -8.85 -24.69
CA SER A 83 -0.09 -8.79 -24.73
C SER A 83 0.50 -8.13 -23.50
N PHE A 84 1.67 -8.59 -23.08
CA PHE A 84 2.46 -7.95 -22.05
C PHE A 84 3.94 -7.99 -22.39
N SER A 85 4.70 -7.09 -21.80
CA SER A 85 6.09 -6.85 -22.15
C SER A 85 6.94 -6.56 -20.92
N VAL A 86 8.24 -6.78 -21.06
CA VAL A 86 9.25 -6.34 -20.11
C VAL A 86 10.10 -5.25 -20.75
N LEU A 87 10.20 -4.11 -20.08
CA LEU A 87 10.93 -2.94 -20.53
C LEU A 87 12.14 -2.71 -19.65
N ASN A 88 13.25 -2.35 -20.26
CA ASN A 88 14.39 -1.79 -19.55
C ASN A 88 14.05 -0.38 -19.03
N SER A 89 14.20 -0.14 -17.72
CA SER A 89 13.79 1.11 -17.10
C SER A 89 14.58 2.34 -17.53
N GLU A 90 15.85 2.20 -17.91
CA GLU A 90 16.67 3.33 -18.38
C GLU A 90 16.25 3.84 -19.76
N THR A 91 15.73 2.97 -20.62
CA THR A 91 15.51 3.28 -22.03
C THR A 91 14.05 3.20 -22.49
N GLY A 92 13.17 2.59 -21.70
CA GLY A 92 11.78 2.30 -22.07
C GLY A 92 11.64 1.28 -23.20
N LYS A 93 12.70 0.56 -23.58
CA LYS A 93 12.66 -0.40 -24.68
C LYS A 93 12.43 -1.81 -24.17
N ILE A 94 11.72 -2.61 -24.94
CA ILE A 94 11.53 -4.04 -24.68
C ILE A 94 12.91 -4.73 -24.58
N LEU A 95 13.05 -5.63 -23.61
CA LEU A 95 14.28 -6.37 -23.39
C LEU A 95 14.70 -7.13 -24.63
N GLN A 96 15.94 -6.92 -25.05
CA GLN A 96 16.50 -7.56 -26.24
C GLN A 96 17.01 -8.97 -25.91
N LYS A 97 17.01 -9.84 -26.92
CA LYS A 97 17.48 -11.23 -26.83
C LYS A 97 16.65 -12.12 -25.90
N THR A 98 15.41 -11.73 -25.65
CA THR A 98 14.42 -12.48 -24.88
C THR A 98 13.24 -12.88 -25.76
N ALA A 99 12.31 -13.68 -25.22
CA ALA A 99 11.06 -14.00 -25.91
C ALA A 99 9.97 -12.92 -25.72
N TRP A 100 10.29 -11.83 -25.05
CA TRP A 100 9.35 -10.70 -24.89
C TRP A 100 9.20 -9.89 -26.18
N PRO A 101 8.02 -9.31 -26.48
CA PRO A 101 6.77 -9.39 -25.71
C PRO A 101 6.05 -10.74 -25.88
N ALA A 102 5.28 -11.15 -24.87
CA ALA A 102 4.32 -12.23 -25.02
C ALA A 102 3.08 -11.69 -25.74
N LEU A 103 2.71 -12.31 -26.84
CA LEU A 103 1.65 -11.87 -27.73
C LEU A 103 0.59 -12.98 -27.92
N ASN A 104 -0.59 -12.58 -28.37
CA ASN A 104 -1.72 -13.48 -28.68
C ASN A 104 -2.12 -14.33 -27.46
N LEU A 105 -2.32 -13.66 -26.33
CA LEU A 105 -2.91 -14.27 -25.17
C LEU A 105 -4.42 -14.47 -25.40
N ASP A 106 -4.94 -15.60 -24.95
CA ASP A 106 -6.38 -15.89 -25.09
C ASP A 106 -7.25 -15.01 -24.18
N ASN A 107 -6.63 -14.38 -23.16
CA ASN A 107 -7.32 -13.59 -22.15
C ASN A 107 -6.47 -12.38 -21.70
N SER A 108 -7.14 -11.37 -21.19
CA SER A 108 -6.52 -10.17 -20.65
C SER A 108 -6.06 -10.34 -19.21
N VAL A 109 -5.27 -9.38 -18.69
CA VAL A 109 -4.76 -9.33 -17.33
C VAL A 109 -5.33 -8.12 -16.61
N HIS A 110 -6.00 -8.35 -15.47
CA HIS A 110 -6.51 -7.29 -14.58
C HIS A 110 -5.60 -7.04 -13.36
N ALA A 111 -4.70 -7.96 -13.10
CA ALA A 111 -3.85 -7.98 -11.92
C ALA A 111 -2.45 -7.45 -12.22
N SER A 112 -1.78 -6.86 -11.23
CA SER A 112 -0.35 -6.60 -11.31
C SER A 112 0.40 -7.92 -11.42
N PRO A 113 1.47 -8.00 -12.25
CA PRO A 113 2.36 -9.15 -12.25
C PRO A 113 3.03 -9.32 -10.89
N ILE A 114 3.33 -10.57 -10.53
CA ILE A 114 3.98 -10.94 -9.27
C ILE A 114 5.21 -11.77 -9.59
N GLN A 115 6.27 -11.65 -8.80
CA GLN A 115 7.46 -12.48 -8.93
C GLN A 115 7.45 -13.60 -7.89
N PHE A 116 7.79 -14.82 -8.35
CA PHE A 116 7.91 -16.00 -7.49
C PHE A 116 8.74 -17.07 -8.20
N ASP A 117 9.69 -17.69 -7.50
CA ASP A 117 10.44 -18.84 -7.99
C ASP A 117 9.56 -20.11 -7.86
N VAL A 118 8.89 -20.51 -8.95
CA VAL A 118 7.88 -21.60 -8.93
C VAL A 118 8.50 -22.97 -9.13
N ASP A 119 9.71 -23.03 -9.68
CA ASP A 119 10.38 -24.30 -9.98
C ASP A 119 11.62 -24.55 -9.12
N ASP A 120 11.93 -23.63 -8.19
CA ASP A 120 13.02 -23.70 -7.21
C ASP A 120 14.40 -23.76 -7.90
N ASP A 121 14.52 -23.04 -9.05
CA ASP A 121 15.79 -22.95 -9.81
C ASP A 121 16.67 -21.78 -9.31
N GLY A 122 16.19 -20.97 -8.39
CA GLY A 122 16.85 -19.82 -7.80
C GLY A 122 16.70 -18.53 -8.63
N GLN A 123 15.95 -18.56 -9.72
CA GLN A 123 15.55 -17.38 -10.47
C GLN A 123 14.07 -17.07 -10.19
N LEU A 124 13.73 -15.81 -10.08
CA LEU A 124 12.34 -15.41 -9.86
C LEU A 124 11.58 -15.39 -11.19
N ASP A 125 10.55 -16.23 -11.29
CA ASP A 125 9.61 -16.23 -12.42
C ASP A 125 8.58 -15.13 -12.28
N ILE A 126 7.92 -14.79 -13.39
CA ILE A 126 6.87 -13.78 -13.43
C ILE A 126 5.52 -14.47 -13.53
N LEU A 127 4.70 -14.28 -12.51
CA LEU A 127 3.32 -14.73 -12.48
C LEU A 127 2.39 -13.68 -13.09
N PHE A 128 1.65 -14.07 -14.13
CA PHE A 128 0.52 -13.33 -14.64
C PHE A 128 -0.77 -14.05 -14.29
N THR A 129 -1.67 -13.33 -13.63
CA THR A 129 -3.00 -13.84 -13.31
C THR A 129 -3.97 -13.38 -14.37
N MET A 130 -4.43 -14.32 -15.20
CA MET A 130 -5.34 -14.04 -16.31
C MET A 130 -6.77 -13.78 -15.78
N SER A 131 -7.55 -13.01 -16.53
CA SER A 131 -8.96 -12.76 -16.20
C SER A 131 -9.79 -14.05 -16.11
N SER A 132 -9.46 -15.09 -16.87
CA SER A 132 -10.05 -16.42 -16.81
C SER A 132 -9.63 -17.25 -15.59
N ALA A 133 -8.98 -16.65 -14.60
CA ALA A 133 -8.45 -17.32 -13.41
C ALA A 133 -7.42 -18.42 -13.71
N GLU A 134 -6.68 -18.29 -14.80
CA GLU A 134 -5.50 -19.07 -15.11
C GLU A 134 -4.26 -18.35 -14.60
N LEU A 135 -3.43 -19.02 -13.84
CA LEU A 135 -2.14 -18.56 -13.33
C LEU A 135 -1.04 -19.03 -14.28
N ARG A 136 -0.36 -18.12 -14.96
CA ARG A 136 0.71 -18.44 -15.91
C ARG A 136 2.03 -17.91 -15.41
N PHE A 137 3.03 -18.78 -15.32
CA PHE A 137 4.39 -18.44 -14.96
C PHE A 137 5.27 -18.34 -16.21
N TYR A 138 6.04 -17.28 -16.26
CA TYR A 138 7.02 -17.05 -17.31
C TYR A 138 8.41 -16.87 -16.71
N THR A 139 9.38 -17.55 -17.30
CA THR A 139 10.77 -17.34 -16.93
C THR A 139 11.19 -15.87 -17.18
N PRO A 140 12.26 -15.37 -16.57
CA PRO A 140 12.81 -14.03 -16.84
C PRO A 140 13.01 -13.77 -18.33
N ASN A 141 13.35 -14.79 -19.11
CA ASN A 141 13.54 -14.69 -20.56
C ASN A 141 12.25 -14.72 -21.40
N GLY A 142 11.07 -14.82 -20.78
CA GLY A 142 9.78 -14.77 -21.46
C GLY A 142 9.25 -16.13 -21.97
N HIS A 143 9.79 -17.23 -21.48
CA HIS A 143 9.28 -18.57 -21.84
C HIS A 143 8.20 -19.02 -20.84
N LEU A 144 7.05 -19.42 -21.37
CA LEU A 144 5.94 -19.95 -20.56
C LEU A 144 6.32 -21.30 -19.93
N LEU A 145 6.21 -21.42 -18.60
CA LEU A 145 6.32 -22.64 -17.84
C LEU A 145 4.97 -23.39 -17.86
N ARG A 146 4.74 -24.18 -18.92
CA ARG A 146 3.44 -24.84 -19.16
C ARG A 146 3.06 -25.87 -18.11
N ASP A 147 4.02 -26.54 -17.53
CA ASP A 147 3.86 -27.54 -16.47
C ASP A 147 3.53 -26.93 -15.11
N LYS A 148 3.77 -25.64 -14.95
CA LYS A 148 3.44 -24.86 -13.74
C LYS A 148 2.16 -24.04 -13.88
N THR A 149 1.51 -24.04 -15.05
CA THR A 149 0.24 -23.34 -15.25
C THR A 149 -0.87 -23.94 -14.40
N ILE A 150 -1.60 -23.10 -13.66
CA ILE A 150 -2.66 -23.54 -12.75
C ILE A 150 -3.97 -22.90 -13.18
N GLN A 151 -5.03 -23.69 -13.34
CA GLN A 151 -6.39 -23.21 -13.58
C GLN A 151 -7.21 -23.36 -12.30
N LEU A 152 -7.84 -22.28 -11.84
CA LEU A 152 -8.74 -22.34 -10.70
C LEU A 152 -10.01 -23.14 -11.04
N PRO A 153 -10.54 -23.94 -10.09
CA PRO A 153 -11.74 -24.73 -10.31
C PRO A 153 -13.00 -23.85 -10.34
N PRO A 154 -14.07 -24.28 -11.03
CA PRO A 154 -15.35 -23.59 -11.03
C PRO A 154 -16.03 -23.67 -9.66
N ALA A 155 -16.89 -22.73 -9.36
CA ALA A 155 -17.86 -22.85 -8.28
C ALA A 155 -19.14 -23.52 -8.80
N TYR A 156 -19.86 -24.18 -7.91
CA TYR A 156 -21.12 -24.83 -8.22
C TYR A 156 -22.27 -24.11 -7.52
N VAL A 157 -23.29 -23.70 -8.28
CA VAL A 157 -24.47 -23.01 -7.77
C VAL A 157 -25.71 -23.78 -8.13
N ALA A 158 -26.66 -23.88 -7.19
CA ALA A 158 -27.94 -24.54 -7.41
C ALA A 158 -28.69 -23.88 -8.57
N ALA A 159 -29.16 -24.71 -9.52
CA ALA A 159 -29.98 -24.23 -10.60
C ALA A 159 -31.24 -23.55 -10.04
N ASP A 160 -31.66 -22.46 -10.66
CA ASP A 160 -32.86 -21.73 -10.29
C ASP A 160 -32.88 -21.14 -8.85
N TRP A 161 -31.73 -20.98 -8.20
CA TRP A 161 -31.61 -20.45 -6.82
C TRP A 161 -32.34 -19.13 -6.67
N TYR A 162 -32.26 -18.24 -7.66
CA TYR A 162 -32.84 -16.90 -7.71
C TYR A 162 -34.38 -16.89 -7.71
N LYS A 163 -35.01 -18.03 -8.00
CA LYS A 163 -36.47 -18.20 -7.90
C LYS A 163 -36.93 -18.39 -6.46
N LEU A 164 -36.03 -18.80 -5.58
CA LEU A 164 -36.31 -19.09 -4.18
C LEU A 164 -35.99 -17.88 -3.28
N GLU A 165 -34.86 -17.23 -3.52
CA GLU A 165 -34.42 -16.09 -2.76
C GLU A 165 -33.80 -15.00 -3.68
N LEU A 166 -34.03 -13.72 -3.37
CA LEU A 166 -33.46 -12.61 -4.12
C LEU A 166 -32.03 -12.28 -3.68
N THR A 167 -31.73 -12.51 -2.40
CA THR A 167 -30.41 -12.31 -1.78
C THR A 167 -30.15 -13.43 -0.81
N VAL A 168 -28.97 -14.03 -0.89
CA VAL A 168 -28.53 -15.11 0.00
C VAL A 168 -27.53 -14.56 0.99
N LYS A 169 -27.85 -14.71 2.28
CA LYS A 169 -26.92 -14.35 3.36
C LYS A 169 -25.80 -15.38 3.46
N PHE A 170 -24.66 -14.95 3.94
CA PHE A 170 -23.47 -15.81 4.11
C PHE A 170 -23.77 -17.12 4.86
N GLU A 171 -24.58 -17.05 5.92
CA GLU A 171 -24.97 -18.22 6.73
C GLU A 171 -25.74 -19.29 5.92
N ASP A 172 -26.55 -18.86 4.95
CA ASP A 172 -27.36 -19.71 4.10
C ASP A 172 -26.68 -20.06 2.76
N LEU A 173 -25.53 -19.46 2.46
CA LEU A 173 -24.82 -19.61 1.19
C LEU A 173 -24.53 -21.07 0.85
N LYS A 174 -24.11 -21.86 1.85
CA LYS A 174 -23.81 -23.29 1.71
C LYS A 174 -25.01 -24.17 1.26
N LYS A 175 -26.22 -23.64 1.31
CA LYS A 175 -27.42 -24.33 0.79
C LYS A 175 -27.50 -24.27 -0.72
N TYR A 176 -27.00 -23.16 -1.30
CA TYR A 176 -27.11 -22.87 -2.73
C TYR A 176 -25.80 -22.98 -3.48
N THR A 177 -24.65 -23.02 -2.78
CA THR A 177 -23.32 -23.02 -3.39
C THR A 177 -22.42 -24.12 -2.84
N SER A 178 -21.45 -24.55 -3.65
CA SER A 178 -20.43 -25.53 -3.27
C SER A 178 -19.16 -25.31 -4.10
N LEU A 179 -18.01 -25.64 -3.55
CA LEU A 179 -16.74 -25.72 -4.28
C LEU A 179 -16.50 -27.09 -4.90
N THR A 180 -17.34 -28.07 -4.57
CA THR A 180 -17.28 -29.42 -5.13
C THR A 180 -18.62 -29.80 -5.70
N GLN A 181 -18.60 -30.57 -6.80
CA GLN A 181 -19.83 -31.04 -7.42
C GLN A 181 -20.57 -32.02 -6.48
N ARG A 182 -21.80 -31.68 -6.10
CA ARG A 182 -22.69 -32.51 -5.28
C ARG A 182 -23.68 -33.19 -6.18
N LYS A 183 -23.97 -34.48 -5.87
CA LYS A 183 -24.88 -35.35 -6.65
C LYS A 183 -26.36 -35.20 -6.25
N ASP A 184 -26.63 -34.60 -5.11
CA ASP A 184 -27.96 -34.51 -4.47
C ASP A 184 -28.78 -33.30 -4.94
N ILE A 185 -28.15 -32.31 -5.56
CA ILE A 185 -28.76 -31.11 -6.05
C ILE A 185 -28.31 -30.87 -7.49
N ASN A 186 -29.20 -30.28 -8.30
CA ASN A 186 -28.83 -29.84 -9.66
C ASN A 186 -27.99 -28.56 -9.54
N TYR A 187 -26.67 -28.72 -9.53
CA TYR A 187 -25.70 -27.64 -9.51
C TYR A 187 -25.17 -27.34 -10.91
N LEU A 188 -25.03 -26.06 -11.20
CA LEU A 188 -24.40 -25.57 -12.42
C LEU A 188 -22.96 -25.12 -12.11
N PRO A 189 -21.95 -25.53 -12.89
CA PRO A 189 -20.59 -25.01 -12.78
C PRO A 189 -20.51 -23.59 -13.31
N ILE A 190 -19.92 -22.69 -12.58
CA ILE A 190 -19.73 -21.28 -12.95
C ILE A 190 -18.25 -20.99 -13.04
N ASP A 191 -17.82 -20.34 -14.12
CA ASP A 191 -16.41 -20.09 -14.40
C ASP A 191 -15.80 -19.09 -13.42
N PRO A 192 -14.56 -19.34 -12.95
CA PRO A 192 -13.82 -18.43 -12.09
C PRO A 192 -13.20 -17.30 -12.93
N HIS A 193 -13.18 -16.10 -12.35
CA HIS A 193 -12.51 -14.92 -12.90
C HIS A 193 -11.72 -14.21 -11.81
N VAL A 194 -10.54 -13.67 -12.15
CA VAL A 194 -9.74 -12.85 -11.26
C VAL A 194 -9.67 -11.44 -11.80
N LEU A 195 -10.30 -10.50 -11.08
CA LEU A 195 -10.47 -9.11 -11.48
C LEU A 195 -9.60 -8.14 -10.64
N ALA A 196 -8.80 -8.66 -9.72
CA ALA A 196 -7.94 -7.87 -8.86
C ALA A 196 -6.63 -8.61 -8.59
N THR A 197 -5.61 -7.87 -8.18
CA THR A 197 -4.29 -8.42 -7.90
C THR A 197 -4.34 -9.35 -6.67
N PRO A 198 -3.90 -10.62 -6.79
CA PRO A 198 -3.73 -11.52 -5.66
C PRO A 198 -2.60 -11.06 -4.74
N VAL A 199 -2.54 -11.61 -3.54
CA VAL A 199 -1.50 -11.30 -2.54
C VAL A 199 -0.66 -12.52 -2.24
N LEU A 200 0.65 -12.38 -2.38
CA LEU A 200 1.61 -13.39 -1.99
C LEU A 200 2.07 -13.15 -0.55
N ALA A 201 1.93 -14.13 0.33
CA ALA A 201 2.23 -14.00 1.75
C ALA A 201 2.61 -15.34 2.37
N ASP A 202 3.22 -15.32 3.56
CA ASP A 202 3.42 -16.50 4.40
C ASP A 202 2.19 -16.67 5.32
N ILE A 203 1.16 -17.34 4.83
CA ILE A 203 -0.11 -17.54 5.54
C ILE A 203 0.00 -18.64 6.59
N ASN A 204 0.76 -19.68 6.30
CA ASN A 204 0.91 -20.85 7.17
C ASN A 204 1.98 -20.66 8.27
N ASN A 205 2.74 -19.52 8.20
CA ASN A 205 3.79 -19.14 9.13
C ASN A 205 4.96 -20.15 9.21
N ASP A 206 5.36 -20.69 8.06
CA ASP A 206 6.53 -21.57 7.93
C ASP A 206 7.83 -20.82 7.57
N ASN A 207 7.77 -19.49 7.48
CA ASN A 207 8.81 -18.55 7.06
C ASN A 207 9.16 -18.62 5.57
N ARG A 208 8.25 -19.15 4.74
CA ARG A 208 8.30 -19.05 3.29
C ARG A 208 7.13 -18.24 2.79
N VAL A 209 7.40 -17.31 1.88
CA VAL A 209 6.36 -16.50 1.24
C VAL A 209 5.96 -17.22 -0.04
N GLU A 210 5.07 -18.20 0.07
CA GLU A 210 4.66 -19.05 -1.04
C GLU A 210 3.14 -19.26 -1.17
N GLU A 211 2.34 -18.65 -0.27
CA GLU A 211 0.90 -18.71 -0.37
C GLU A 211 0.33 -17.51 -1.12
N LEU A 212 -0.50 -17.80 -2.12
CA LEU A 212 -1.20 -16.81 -2.91
C LEU A 212 -2.66 -16.70 -2.47
N VAL A 213 -3.07 -15.53 -2.01
CA VAL A 213 -4.45 -15.17 -1.66
C VAL A 213 -5.13 -14.58 -2.89
N ILE A 214 -6.07 -15.29 -3.48
CA ILE A 214 -6.70 -14.96 -4.75
C ILE A 214 -8.16 -14.54 -4.52
N PRO A 215 -8.55 -13.29 -4.81
CA PRO A 215 -9.94 -12.89 -4.85
C PRO A 215 -10.57 -13.40 -6.17
N VAL A 216 -11.63 -14.19 -6.06
CA VAL A 216 -12.25 -14.83 -7.22
C VAL A 216 -13.69 -14.35 -7.36
N SER A 217 -14.10 -14.02 -8.57
CA SER A 217 -15.49 -13.78 -8.94
C SER A 217 -15.94 -14.86 -9.91
N TYR A 218 -17.04 -15.54 -9.64
CA TYR A 218 -17.57 -16.60 -10.49
C TYR A 218 -18.80 -16.10 -11.23
N PHE A 219 -18.73 -16.05 -12.53
CA PHE A 219 -19.84 -15.63 -13.38
C PHE A 219 -19.66 -16.18 -14.80
N TYR A 220 -20.69 -16.10 -15.61
CA TYR A 220 -20.63 -16.47 -17.02
C TYR A 220 -20.28 -15.23 -17.86
N GLU A 221 -19.22 -15.28 -18.61
CA GLU A 221 -18.91 -14.22 -19.58
C GLU A 221 -19.83 -14.36 -20.81
N GLU A 222 -20.65 -13.34 -21.08
CA GLU A 222 -21.70 -13.39 -22.08
C GLU A 222 -21.18 -13.77 -23.46
N ASP A 223 -20.03 -13.23 -23.87
CA ASP A 223 -19.45 -13.47 -25.18
C ASP A 223 -19.03 -14.93 -25.38
N ASP A 224 -18.57 -15.58 -24.35
CA ASP A 224 -18.18 -16.99 -24.35
C ASP A 224 -19.36 -17.92 -24.57
N TYR A 225 -20.55 -17.53 -24.06
CA TYR A 225 -21.76 -18.35 -24.10
C TYR A 225 -22.74 -17.98 -25.22
N ARG A 226 -22.38 -17.07 -26.09
CA ARG A 226 -23.13 -16.79 -27.33
C ARG A 226 -23.03 -17.92 -28.35
N VAL A 227 -22.03 -18.81 -28.20
CA VAL A 227 -21.83 -19.97 -29.05
C VAL A 227 -22.58 -21.17 -28.47
N ASN A 228 -23.48 -21.77 -29.21
CA ASN A 228 -24.36 -22.87 -28.78
C ASN A 228 -23.61 -24.07 -28.18
N GLU A 229 -22.36 -24.35 -28.59
CA GLU A 229 -21.55 -25.44 -28.08
C GLU A 229 -21.21 -25.31 -26.58
N LYS A 230 -20.99 -24.07 -26.08
CA LYS A 230 -20.74 -23.84 -24.64
C LYS A 230 -22.05 -23.92 -23.83
N LEU A 231 -23.16 -23.40 -24.39
CA LEU A 231 -24.48 -23.48 -23.76
C LEU A 231 -24.96 -24.93 -23.57
N GLU A 232 -24.70 -25.82 -24.53
CA GLU A 232 -25.08 -27.24 -24.44
C GLU A 232 -24.36 -27.95 -23.28
N ARG A 233 -23.15 -27.51 -22.90
CA ARG A 233 -22.40 -28.04 -21.75
C ARG A 233 -23.05 -27.68 -20.40
N LEU A 234 -23.90 -26.66 -20.34
CA LEU A 234 -24.55 -26.19 -19.11
C LEU A 234 -25.87 -26.90 -18.78
N GLY A 235 -26.17 -28.03 -19.43
CA GLY A 235 -27.26 -28.91 -19.02
C GLY A 235 -28.66 -28.31 -19.10
N GLY A 236 -28.88 -27.33 -19.99
CA GLY A 236 -30.19 -26.74 -20.24
C GLY A 236 -30.43 -25.36 -19.64
N LEU A 237 -29.38 -24.65 -19.18
CA LEU A 237 -29.46 -23.25 -18.82
C LEU A 237 -29.81 -22.41 -20.08
N ASN A 238 -30.80 -21.53 -19.97
CA ASN A 238 -31.10 -20.60 -21.05
C ASN A 238 -30.10 -19.45 -21.04
N PHE A 239 -29.73 -18.95 -22.21
CA PHE A 239 -28.84 -17.78 -22.33
C PHE A 239 -29.36 -16.55 -21.52
N SER A 240 -30.68 -16.37 -21.45
CA SER A 240 -31.31 -15.30 -20.66
C SER A 240 -31.15 -15.42 -19.15
N ASP A 241 -30.60 -16.53 -18.66
CA ASP A 241 -30.48 -16.81 -17.21
C ASP A 241 -29.02 -16.77 -16.72
N ILE A 242 -28.05 -16.58 -17.62
CA ILE A 242 -26.63 -16.54 -17.25
C ILE A 242 -26.30 -15.38 -16.33
N ASP A 243 -26.98 -14.25 -16.47
CA ASP A 243 -26.86 -13.05 -15.63
C ASP A 243 -27.46 -13.22 -14.21
N LYS A 244 -28.05 -14.39 -13.92
CA LYS A 244 -28.57 -14.70 -12.59
C LYS A 244 -27.53 -15.35 -11.65
N TYR A 245 -26.31 -15.55 -12.12
CA TYR A 245 -25.30 -16.29 -11.39
C TYR A 245 -24.03 -15.44 -11.21
N LEU A 246 -23.83 -14.93 -10.01
CA LEU A 246 -22.62 -14.24 -9.62
C LEU A 246 -22.26 -14.61 -8.18
N VAL A 247 -21.06 -15.14 -7.97
CA VAL A 247 -20.55 -15.53 -6.66
C VAL A 247 -19.21 -14.86 -6.39
N ALA A 248 -19.07 -14.21 -5.27
CA ALA A 248 -17.77 -13.78 -4.77
C ALA A 248 -17.12 -14.92 -3.96
N GLY A 249 -15.82 -15.07 -4.06
CA GLY A 249 -15.05 -16.06 -3.29
C GLY A 249 -13.60 -15.64 -3.07
N VAL A 250 -12.93 -16.33 -2.20
CA VAL A 250 -11.48 -16.21 -1.96
C VAL A 250 -10.87 -17.59 -1.89
N THR A 251 -9.70 -17.73 -2.51
CA THR A 251 -8.93 -18.99 -2.50
C THR A 251 -7.51 -18.70 -2.06
N VAL A 252 -7.00 -19.48 -1.14
CA VAL A 252 -5.59 -19.45 -0.72
C VAL A 252 -4.94 -20.75 -1.14
N MET A 253 -3.85 -20.63 -1.89
CA MET A 253 -3.13 -21.78 -2.42
C MET A 253 -1.63 -21.60 -2.25
N ASN A 254 -0.94 -22.72 -2.07
CA ASN A 254 0.51 -22.76 -2.07
C ASN A 254 1.01 -22.90 -3.52
N LEU A 255 1.85 -21.97 -3.97
CA LEU A 255 2.33 -21.92 -5.35
C LEU A 255 3.37 -22.99 -5.65
N THR A 256 4.17 -23.40 -4.65
CA THR A 256 5.21 -24.42 -4.80
C THR A 256 4.59 -25.80 -5.04
N THR A 257 3.55 -26.14 -4.25
CA THR A 257 2.86 -27.43 -4.37
C THR A 257 1.69 -27.43 -5.35
N GLY A 258 1.13 -26.27 -5.67
CA GLY A 258 -0.09 -26.11 -6.43
C GLY A 258 -1.35 -26.51 -5.67
N GLU A 259 -1.27 -26.78 -4.37
CA GLU A 259 -2.40 -27.21 -3.56
C GLU A 259 -3.18 -26.03 -2.99
N THR A 260 -4.49 -26.14 -2.98
CA THR A 260 -5.37 -25.19 -2.30
C THR A 260 -5.37 -25.48 -0.80
N LEU A 261 -4.94 -24.53 0.01
CA LEU A 261 -4.98 -24.63 1.47
C LEU A 261 -6.42 -24.54 1.97
N TRP A 262 -7.11 -23.50 1.54
CA TRP A 262 -8.53 -23.31 1.81
C TRP A 262 -9.18 -22.38 0.79
N SER A 263 -10.51 -22.48 0.67
CA SER A 263 -11.33 -21.57 -0.14
C SER A 263 -12.65 -21.32 0.55
N SER A 264 -13.19 -20.11 0.36
CA SER A 264 -14.50 -19.72 0.89
C SER A 264 -15.29 -18.95 -0.17
N LEU A 265 -16.56 -19.33 -0.32
CA LEU A 265 -17.53 -18.52 -1.07
C LEU A 265 -18.12 -17.47 -0.11
N LEU A 266 -18.29 -16.23 -0.57
CA LEU A 266 -18.57 -15.07 0.27
C LEU A 266 -20.00 -14.58 0.12
N ASP A 267 -20.42 -14.31 -1.10
CA ASP A 267 -21.73 -13.77 -1.45
C ASP A 267 -22.27 -14.43 -2.73
N LEU A 268 -23.59 -14.55 -2.84
CA LEU A 268 -24.28 -15.00 -4.06
C LEU A 268 -25.34 -13.96 -4.43
N THR A 269 -25.24 -13.39 -5.61
CA THR A 269 -26.15 -12.38 -6.15
C THR A 269 -26.44 -12.62 -7.64
N GLN A 270 -27.35 -11.84 -8.18
CA GLN A 270 -27.50 -11.72 -9.62
C GLN A 270 -26.53 -10.66 -10.14
N VAL A 271 -26.09 -10.77 -11.38
CA VAL A 271 -25.23 -9.79 -12.06
C VAL A 271 -25.94 -8.43 -12.18
N ASP A 272 -27.25 -8.45 -12.47
CA ASP A 272 -28.11 -7.29 -12.59
C ASP A 272 -28.69 -6.80 -11.26
N ALA A 273 -28.24 -7.35 -10.13
CA ALA A 273 -28.62 -6.88 -8.80
C ALA A 273 -28.18 -5.42 -8.58
N THR A 274 -28.89 -4.70 -7.71
CA THR A 274 -28.52 -3.33 -7.31
C THR A 274 -27.08 -3.26 -6.77
N PHE A 275 -26.64 -4.31 -6.08
CA PHE A 275 -25.30 -4.46 -5.51
C PHE A 275 -24.74 -5.84 -5.85
N PRO A 276 -24.18 -6.02 -7.06
CA PRO A 276 -23.64 -7.30 -7.47
C PRO A 276 -22.34 -7.62 -6.70
N ALA A 277 -22.15 -8.89 -6.33
CA ALA A 277 -21.03 -9.33 -5.48
C ALA A 277 -19.79 -9.71 -6.28
N TYR A 278 -19.06 -8.72 -6.78
CA TYR A 278 -17.74 -8.93 -7.36
C TYR A 278 -16.62 -8.76 -6.33
N ASN A 279 -15.50 -9.43 -6.55
CA ASN A 279 -14.21 -9.15 -5.92
C ASN A 279 -13.35 -8.36 -6.90
N ILE A 280 -13.36 -7.05 -6.79
CA ILE A 280 -12.66 -6.12 -7.70
C ILE A 280 -11.50 -5.39 -7.03
N PHE A 281 -11.18 -5.74 -5.78
CA PHE A 281 -10.04 -5.18 -5.04
C PHE A 281 -9.15 -6.29 -4.52
N SER A 282 -7.88 -5.96 -4.39
CA SER A 282 -6.91 -6.84 -3.75
C SER A 282 -7.29 -7.08 -2.29
N PRO A 283 -7.18 -8.32 -1.79
CA PRO A 283 -7.37 -8.60 -0.38
C PRO A 283 -6.31 -7.87 0.45
N THR A 284 -6.59 -7.63 1.72
CA THR A 284 -5.63 -7.09 2.67
C THR A 284 -5.18 -8.22 3.59
N VAL A 285 -3.86 -8.45 3.65
CA VAL A 285 -3.27 -9.50 4.48
C VAL A 285 -2.38 -8.87 5.53
N ILE A 286 -2.67 -9.10 6.81
CA ILE A 286 -1.98 -8.46 7.94
C ILE A 286 -2.15 -9.27 9.22
N ASP A 287 -1.20 -9.17 10.16
CA ASP A 287 -1.34 -9.66 11.55
C ASP A 287 -2.14 -8.62 12.36
N LEU A 288 -3.44 -8.90 12.58
CA LEU A 288 -4.33 -8.04 13.37
C LEU A 288 -4.05 -8.09 14.88
N ASP A 289 -3.40 -9.13 15.35
CA ASP A 289 -3.16 -9.33 16.78
C ASP A 289 -1.77 -8.86 17.24
N VAL A 290 -0.86 -8.60 16.28
CA VAL A 290 0.52 -8.10 16.48
C VAL A 290 1.37 -8.98 17.41
N LYS A 291 0.82 -10.08 17.93
CA LYS A 291 1.44 -10.93 18.95
C LYS A 291 1.75 -12.35 18.51
N GLY A 292 1.30 -12.75 17.33
CA GLY A 292 1.35 -14.15 16.93
C GLY A 292 2.14 -14.44 15.67
N GLY A 293 2.37 -13.44 14.82
CA GLY A 293 2.98 -13.62 13.50
C GLY A 293 2.08 -14.36 12.50
N GLN A 294 0.84 -14.70 12.88
CA GLN A 294 -0.14 -15.29 11.98
C GLN A 294 -0.86 -14.18 11.23
N LEU A 295 -0.99 -14.34 9.93
CA LEU A 295 -1.61 -13.36 9.06
C LEU A 295 -3.10 -13.67 8.91
N GLU A 296 -3.93 -12.65 9.03
CA GLU A 296 -5.34 -12.68 8.69
C GLU A 296 -5.57 -12.15 7.27
N VAL A 297 -6.59 -12.70 6.63
CA VAL A 297 -7.02 -12.33 5.27
C VAL A 297 -8.32 -11.53 5.35
N ILE A 298 -8.28 -10.30 4.87
CA ILE A 298 -9.42 -9.37 4.88
C ILE A 298 -9.90 -9.20 3.44
N VAL A 299 -11.19 -9.49 3.21
CA VAL A 299 -11.80 -9.42 1.89
C VAL A 299 -13.09 -8.64 1.95
N GLY A 300 -13.24 -7.63 1.10
CA GLY A 300 -14.48 -6.92 0.89
C GLY A 300 -15.11 -7.30 -0.45
N THR A 301 -16.43 -7.38 -0.52
CA THR A 301 -17.14 -7.58 -1.78
C THR A 301 -17.85 -6.30 -2.20
N SER A 302 -18.07 -6.12 -3.50
CA SER A 302 -18.83 -4.98 -4.00
C SER A 302 -20.31 -4.98 -3.56
N ALA A 303 -20.82 -6.10 -3.04
CA ALA A 303 -22.13 -6.15 -2.38
C ALA A 303 -22.16 -5.50 -0.97
N GLY A 304 -20.99 -5.10 -0.45
CA GLY A 304 -20.88 -4.46 0.87
C GLY A 304 -20.64 -5.41 2.02
N SER A 305 -20.30 -6.66 1.74
CA SER A 305 -19.88 -7.63 2.77
C SER A 305 -18.38 -7.52 3.04
N LEU A 306 -18.01 -7.49 4.31
CA LEU A 306 -16.63 -7.44 4.75
C LEU A 306 -16.31 -8.65 5.62
N PHE A 307 -15.31 -9.41 5.21
CA PHE A 307 -14.89 -10.67 5.84
C PHE A 307 -13.47 -10.55 6.39
N VAL A 308 -13.23 -11.19 7.52
CA VAL A 308 -11.90 -11.39 8.09
C VAL A 308 -11.73 -12.86 8.40
N PHE A 309 -10.78 -13.49 7.72
CA PHE A 309 -10.43 -14.90 7.92
C PHE A 309 -9.12 -15.03 8.69
N ASN A 310 -9.06 -15.99 9.58
CA ASN A 310 -7.80 -16.42 10.17
C ASN A 310 -6.96 -17.18 9.12
N HIS A 311 -5.68 -17.40 9.40
CA HIS A 311 -4.75 -18.12 8.53
C HIS A 311 -5.26 -19.51 8.07
N ASP A 312 -6.09 -20.17 8.87
CA ASP A 312 -6.67 -21.49 8.57
C ASP A 312 -7.97 -21.46 7.74
N GLY A 313 -8.39 -20.27 7.29
CA GLY A 313 -9.63 -20.08 6.54
C GLY A 313 -10.89 -20.05 7.40
N SER A 314 -10.77 -20.14 8.72
CA SER A 314 -11.90 -19.93 9.62
C SER A 314 -12.28 -18.45 9.71
N LEU A 315 -13.58 -18.17 9.72
CA LEU A 315 -14.07 -16.82 9.86
C LEU A 315 -13.81 -16.30 11.29
N ARG A 316 -13.21 -15.11 11.40
CA ARG A 316 -12.93 -14.48 12.70
C ARG A 316 -14.22 -14.07 13.41
N LYS A 317 -14.23 -14.19 14.73
CA LYS A 317 -15.41 -13.82 15.55
C LYS A 317 -15.75 -12.33 15.40
N GLY A 318 -17.02 -12.03 15.13
CA GLY A 318 -17.52 -10.69 14.89
C GLY A 318 -17.67 -10.33 13.41
N TRP A 319 -17.22 -11.22 12.52
CA TRP A 319 -17.31 -11.11 11.08
C TRP A 319 -18.20 -12.20 10.49
N PRO A 320 -18.83 -12.04 9.31
CA PRO A 320 -18.76 -10.83 8.45
C PRO A 320 -19.63 -9.69 8.98
N ILE A 321 -19.33 -8.48 8.49
CA ILE A 321 -20.20 -7.31 8.66
C ILE A 321 -20.72 -6.87 7.30
N SER A 322 -21.90 -6.28 7.29
CA SER A 322 -22.51 -5.71 6.08
C SER A 322 -22.58 -4.19 6.22
N GLN A 323 -22.20 -3.52 5.15
CA GLN A 323 -22.29 -2.06 5.01
C GLN A 323 -22.80 -1.71 3.61
N ASN A 324 -22.72 -0.46 3.20
CA ASN A 324 -22.96 -0.09 1.80
C ASN A 324 -21.89 -0.67 0.89
N THR A 325 -22.12 -0.64 -0.40
CA THR A 325 -21.23 -1.15 -1.44
C THR A 325 -19.79 -0.69 -1.25
N ILE A 326 -18.84 -1.61 -1.18
CA ILE A 326 -17.42 -1.31 -1.06
C ILE A 326 -16.81 -1.26 -2.47
N HIS A 327 -16.08 -0.18 -2.79
CA HIS A 327 -15.41 -0.02 -4.09
C HIS A 327 -13.92 0.33 -3.96
N GLY A 328 -13.32 0.07 -2.81
CA GLY A 328 -11.90 0.33 -2.58
C GLY A 328 -11.24 -0.73 -1.73
N GLN A 329 -9.92 -0.82 -1.85
CA GLN A 329 -9.11 -1.68 -1.01
C GLN A 329 -9.28 -1.27 0.47
N ILE A 330 -9.37 -2.27 1.35
CA ILE A 330 -9.49 -2.05 2.77
C ILE A 330 -8.11 -1.70 3.33
N THR A 331 -8.02 -0.55 4.00
CA THR A 331 -6.79 -0.14 4.68
C THR A 331 -6.76 -0.73 6.08
N ALA A 332 -5.66 -1.39 6.43
CA ALA A 332 -5.46 -1.95 7.76
C ALA A 332 -4.14 -1.43 8.34
N THR A 333 -4.19 -0.72 9.46
CA THR A 333 -2.99 -0.13 10.07
C THR A 333 -3.22 0.26 11.53
N ASP A 334 -2.13 0.43 12.28
CA ASP A 334 -2.14 1.05 13.60
C ASP A 334 -2.11 2.58 13.45
N LEU A 335 -3.29 3.19 13.46
CA LEU A 335 -3.45 4.63 13.26
C LEU A 335 -2.94 5.46 14.44
N ALA A 336 -3.12 4.97 15.65
CA ALA A 336 -2.79 5.72 16.86
C ALA A 336 -1.40 5.42 17.42
N GLY A 337 -0.68 4.46 16.83
CA GLY A 337 0.59 3.99 17.37
C GLY A 337 0.46 3.27 18.71
N ASP A 338 -0.73 2.70 18.98
CA ASP A 338 -1.04 2.01 20.22
C ASP A 338 -0.85 0.47 20.14
N GLY A 339 -0.35 -0.02 19.01
CA GLY A 339 -0.18 -1.44 18.73
C GLY A 339 -1.49 -2.15 18.40
N VAL A 340 -2.57 -1.40 18.10
CA VAL A 340 -3.88 -1.96 17.73
C VAL A 340 -4.20 -1.61 16.29
N VAL A 341 -4.20 -2.64 15.44
CA VAL A 341 -4.58 -2.48 14.04
C VAL A 341 -6.07 -2.19 13.93
N LYS A 342 -6.41 -1.21 13.12
CA LYS A 342 -7.76 -0.78 12.77
C LYS A 342 -8.00 -1.00 11.28
N LEU A 343 -9.24 -1.25 10.92
CA LEU A 343 -9.66 -1.49 9.54
C LEU A 343 -10.48 -0.31 9.06
N ILE A 344 -10.11 0.24 7.91
CA ILE A 344 -10.78 1.38 7.30
C ILE A 344 -11.39 0.93 5.97
N THR A 345 -12.66 1.19 5.81
CA THR A 345 -13.42 0.95 4.58
C THR A 345 -14.02 2.25 4.06
N ILE A 346 -14.16 2.33 2.75
CA ILE A 346 -14.82 3.44 2.08
C ILE A 346 -15.93 2.85 1.24
N ASP A 347 -17.16 3.35 1.43
CA ASP A 347 -18.33 2.88 0.68
C ASP A 347 -18.71 3.86 -0.45
N THR A 348 -19.57 3.40 -1.34
CA THR A 348 -20.06 4.21 -2.46
C THR A 348 -21.05 5.31 -2.04
N SER A 349 -21.52 5.30 -0.79
CA SER A 349 -22.30 6.39 -0.19
C SER A 349 -21.41 7.46 0.43
N SER A 350 -20.11 7.42 0.13
CA SER A 350 -19.10 8.39 0.60
C SER A 350 -18.82 8.32 2.10
N ASN A 351 -19.15 7.21 2.77
CA ASN A 351 -18.81 7.02 4.17
C ASN A 351 -17.44 6.36 4.29
N VAL A 352 -16.63 6.90 5.18
CA VAL A 352 -15.36 6.34 5.63
C VAL A 352 -15.58 5.79 7.02
N ILE A 353 -15.42 4.48 7.17
CA ILE A 353 -15.77 3.79 8.41
C ILE A 353 -14.53 3.09 8.95
N CYS A 354 -14.26 3.30 10.23
CA CYS A 354 -13.19 2.64 10.96
C CYS A 354 -13.76 1.57 11.89
N TYR A 355 -13.19 0.36 11.78
CA TYR A 355 -13.55 -0.78 12.61
C TYR A 355 -12.37 -1.24 13.45
N ASN A 356 -12.65 -1.79 14.62
CA ASN A 356 -11.65 -2.55 15.36
C ASN A 356 -11.56 -4.00 14.85
N LYS A 357 -10.57 -4.73 15.30
CA LYS A 357 -10.34 -6.16 14.93
C LYS A 357 -11.50 -7.11 15.27
N GLY A 358 -12.45 -6.70 16.07
CA GLY A 358 -13.66 -7.46 16.42
C GLY A 358 -14.90 -7.07 15.64
N GLY A 359 -14.78 -6.21 14.61
CA GLY A 359 -15.88 -5.79 13.76
C GLY A 359 -16.77 -4.67 14.35
N ASN A 360 -16.38 -4.08 15.49
CA ASN A 360 -17.13 -2.95 16.04
C ASN A 360 -16.70 -1.65 15.41
N LYS A 361 -17.65 -0.86 14.94
CA LYS A 361 -17.43 0.48 14.41
C LYS A 361 -16.90 1.41 15.51
N LEU A 362 -15.77 2.06 15.24
CA LEU A 362 -15.16 3.04 16.14
C LEU A 362 -15.63 4.44 15.80
N TRP A 363 -15.55 4.81 14.54
CA TRP A 363 -16.03 6.10 14.04
C TRP A 363 -16.47 5.98 12.57
N GLU A 364 -17.19 6.98 12.11
CA GLU A 364 -17.66 7.12 10.73
C GLU A 364 -17.60 8.59 10.34
N SER A 365 -17.10 8.86 9.14
CA SER A 365 -17.00 10.20 8.56
C SER A 365 -17.51 10.17 7.14
N THR A 366 -18.00 11.31 6.64
CA THR A 366 -18.53 11.42 5.28
C THR A 366 -17.65 12.36 4.48
N VAL A 367 -17.24 11.93 3.28
CA VAL A 367 -16.51 12.73 2.30
C VAL A 367 -17.40 13.12 1.13
N SER A 368 -16.97 14.00 0.23
CA SER A 368 -17.69 14.26 -1.02
C SER A 368 -17.17 13.33 -2.11
N GLY A 369 -18.06 12.70 -2.85
CA GLY A 369 -17.71 11.74 -3.89
C GLY A 369 -17.28 10.37 -3.36
N THR A 370 -17.02 9.45 -4.25
CA THR A 370 -16.55 8.10 -3.92
C THR A 370 -15.05 7.97 -4.12
N SER A 371 -14.42 7.02 -3.42
CA SER A 371 -13.01 6.68 -3.60
C SER A 371 -12.91 5.21 -4.01
N SER A 372 -12.50 4.96 -5.24
CA SER A 372 -12.29 3.60 -5.74
C SER A 372 -11.01 2.95 -5.23
N PRO A 373 -9.87 3.68 -5.07
CA PRO A 373 -8.62 3.04 -4.69
C PRO A 373 -8.47 2.76 -3.19
N GLY A 374 -9.37 3.27 -2.33
CA GLY A 374 -9.22 3.20 -0.88
C GLY A 374 -8.48 4.41 -0.29
N SER A 375 -7.78 4.23 0.83
CA SER A 375 -7.05 5.31 1.50
C SER A 375 -5.55 5.04 1.57
N ARG A 376 -4.76 6.12 1.69
CA ARG A 376 -3.36 6.10 2.10
C ARG A 376 -3.24 6.67 3.50
N VAL A 377 -2.16 6.33 4.19
CA VAL A 377 -1.93 6.79 5.56
C VAL A 377 -0.63 7.59 5.64
N TYR A 378 -0.70 8.71 6.33
CA TYR A 378 0.44 9.58 6.62
C TYR A 378 0.10 10.54 7.77
N ASP A 379 1.03 10.86 8.64
CA ASP A 379 0.87 11.88 9.69
C ASP A 379 1.00 13.28 9.06
N VAL A 380 -0.13 13.85 8.64
CA VAL A 380 -0.20 15.11 7.89
C VAL A 380 0.10 16.32 8.76
N ASN A 381 -0.43 16.34 9.98
CA ASN A 381 -0.34 17.46 10.91
C ASN A 381 0.84 17.32 11.89
N ARG A 382 1.56 16.20 11.85
CA ARG A 382 2.73 15.87 12.70
C ARG A 382 2.40 15.79 14.20
N ASP A 383 1.21 15.27 14.51
CA ASP A 383 0.77 15.05 15.89
C ASP A 383 1.16 13.65 16.42
N GLY A 384 1.79 12.81 15.60
CA GLY A 384 2.20 11.45 15.93
C GLY A 384 1.11 10.40 15.68
N VAL A 385 -0.03 10.78 15.15
CA VAL A 385 -1.11 9.91 14.70
C VAL A 385 -1.08 9.81 13.18
N LEU A 386 -1.33 8.62 12.63
CA LEU A 386 -1.47 8.46 11.20
C LEU A 386 -2.85 8.92 10.76
N ASP A 387 -2.88 9.79 9.76
CA ASP A 387 -4.08 10.34 9.15
C ASP A 387 -4.40 9.61 7.85
N LEU A 388 -5.66 9.64 7.44
CA LEU A 388 -6.13 9.01 6.21
C LEU A 388 -6.17 10.02 5.08
N ILE A 389 -5.45 9.75 4.00
CA ILE A 389 -5.50 10.54 2.77
C ILE A 389 -6.38 9.81 1.76
N ILE A 390 -7.43 10.45 1.30
CA ILE A 390 -8.46 9.87 0.45
C ILE A 390 -8.65 10.75 -0.78
N THR A 391 -8.46 10.17 -1.97
CA THR A 391 -8.79 10.80 -3.25
C THR A 391 -10.23 10.49 -3.63
N THR A 392 -10.96 11.46 -4.16
CA THR A 392 -12.36 11.25 -4.56
C THR A 392 -12.59 11.57 -6.04
N ASN A 393 -13.61 10.92 -6.60
CA ASN A 393 -14.02 11.15 -7.99
C ASN A 393 -14.66 12.53 -8.22
N ASP A 394 -14.98 13.27 -7.16
CA ASP A 394 -15.43 14.68 -7.24
C ASP A 394 -14.25 15.67 -7.30
N GLY A 395 -13.02 15.15 -7.33
CA GLY A 395 -11.82 15.97 -7.45
C GLY A 395 -11.34 16.60 -6.15
N TYR A 396 -11.61 15.98 -5.01
CA TYR A 396 -11.11 16.39 -3.69
C TYR A 396 -10.13 15.37 -3.14
N ILE A 397 -9.12 15.86 -2.43
CA ILE A 397 -8.27 15.06 -1.57
C ILE A 397 -8.60 15.43 -0.12
N TYR A 398 -9.00 14.46 0.67
CA TYR A 398 -9.29 14.59 2.09
C TYR A 398 -8.09 14.12 2.91
N ALA A 399 -7.89 14.76 4.07
CA ALA A 399 -7.10 14.20 5.16
C ALA A 399 -7.99 14.11 6.40
N LEU A 400 -8.19 12.89 6.91
CA LEU A 400 -9.00 12.61 8.09
C LEU A 400 -8.10 12.12 9.22
N ASN A 401 -8.31 12.65 10.42
CA ASN A 401 -7.59 12.19 11.60
C ASN A 401 -7.90 10.71 11.89
N GLY A 402 -6.87 9.90 12.08
CA GLY A 402 -7.02 8.46 12.24
C GLY A 402 -7.71 8.01 13.53
N VAL A 403 -7.80 8.87 14.56
CA VAL A 403 -8.42 8.51 15.84
C VAL A 403 -9.93 8.68 15.81
N ASP A 404 -10.42 9.79 15.25
CA ASP A 404 -11.85 10.17 15.34
C ASP A 404 -12.51 10.40 13.97
N GLY A 405 -11.76 10.35 12.87
CA GLY A 405 -12.26 10.58 11.52
C GLY A 405 -12.57 12.04 11.20
N ALA A 406 -12.19 12.99 12.06
CA ALA A 406 -12.42 14.41 11.80
C ALA A 406 -11.55 14.92 10.64
N VAL A 407 -12.09 15.82 9.82
CA VAL A 407 -11.32 16.45 8.73
C VAL A 407 -10.24 17.35 9.34
N ILE A 408 -9.00 17.21 8.89
CA ILE A 408 -7.86 17.99 9.36
C ILE A 408 -7.99 19.44 8.85
N GLU A 409 -7.53 20.40 9.65
CA GLU A 409 -7.56 21.81 9.30
C GLU A 409 -6.80 22.09 7.99
N GLY A 410 -7.42 22.83 7.08
CA GLY A 410 -6.89 23.12 5.75
C GLY A 410 -7.32 22.14 4.66
N TRP A 411 -7.95 21.02 5.04
CA TRP A 411 -8.53 20.04 4.13
C TRP A 411 -10.05 20.13 4.08
N PRO A 412 -10.73 19.59 3.04
CA PRO A 412 -10.17 18.98 1.84
C PRO A 412 -9.59 20.00 0.86
N ILE A 413 -8.70 19.53 -0.01
CA ILE A 413 -8.16 20.32 -1.12
C ILE A 413 -8.84 19.95 -2.43
N SER A 414 -9.18 20.94 -3.26
CA SER A 414 -9.74 20.69 -4.58
C SER A 414 -8.63 20.65 -5.63
N ILE A 415 -8.67 19.59 -6.44
CA ILE A 415 -7.87 19.44 -7.63
C ILE A 415 -8.60 20.02 -8.86
N GLY A 416 -9.94 19.94 -8.86
CA GLY A 416 -10.80 20.39 -9.94
C GLY A 416 -10.95 19.40 -11.09
N ALA A 417 -10.40 18.18 -10.94
CA ALA A 417 -10.51 17.08 -11.89
C ALA A 417 -10.69 15.76 -11.12
N ARG A 418 -11.40 14.81 -11.72
CA ARG A 418 -11.67 13.50 -11.16
C ARG A 418 -10.38 12.71 -10.96
N MET A 419 -10.30 11.99 -9.85
CA MET A 419 -9.18 11.10 -9.53
C MET A 419 -9.69 9.67 -9.35
N THR A 420 -9.05 8.73 -10.02
CA THR A 420 -9.38 7.31 -10.00
C THR A 420 -8.30 6.46 -9.35
N ALA A 421 -7.10 7.03 -9.19
CA ALA A 421 -5.96 6.38 -8.57
C ALA A 421 -5.67 6.93 -7.18
N ASN A 422 -4.97 6.14 -6.36
CA ASN A 422 -4.42 6.60 -5.09
C ASN A 422 -3.33 7.64 -5.28
N VAL A 423 -3.18 8.51 -4.30
CA VAL A 423 -2.06 9.44 -4.21
C VAL A 423 -0.78 8.66 -3.89
N LEU A 424 0.30 8.97 -4.60
CA LEU A 424 1.65 8.60 -4.19
C LEU A 424 2.16 9.66 -3.20
N ILE A 425 2.68 9.22 -2.08
CA ILE A 425 3.37 10.08 -1.11
C ILE A 425 4.86 9.87 -1.29
N SER A 426 5.54 10.87 -1.84
CA SER A 426 6.97 10.81 -2.13
C SER A 426 7.58 12.20 -2.09
N ARG A 427 8.89 12.32 -2.04
CA ARG A 427 9.55 13.61 -2.16
C ARG A 427 9.94 13.86 -3.63
N VAL A 428 9.27 14.81 -4.25
CA VAL A 428 9.48 15.21 -5.64
C VAL A 428 10.18 16.56 -5.73
N SER A 429 9.94 17.44 -4.75
CA SER A 429 10.54 18.76 -4.70
C SER A 429 11.92 18.78 -4.06
N THR A 430 12.79 19.62 -4.58
CA THR A 430 14.13 19.89 -4.02
C THR A 430 14.14 21.01 -3.00
N THR A 431 13.04 21.78 -2.87
CA THR A 431 13.04 23.07 -2.13
C THR A 431 12.42 22.97 -0.74
N HIS A 432 11.57 21.99 -0.47
CA HIS A 432 10.93 21.85 0.85
C HIS A 432 11.18 20.47 1.48
N THR A 433 11.00 20.42 2.79
CA THR A 433 11.34 19.24 3.59
C THR A 433 10.16 18.27 3.81
N THR A 434 8.95 18.71 3.50
CA THR A 434 7.76 17.86 3.57
C THR A 434 7.68 16.95 2.36
N PRO A 435 7.13 15.75 2.47
CA PRO A 435 6.81 14.96 1.29
C PRO A 435 5.73 15.63 0.45
N ASP A 436 5.64 15.16 -0.77
CA ASP A 436 4.69 15.62 -1.76
C ASP A 436 3.67 14.53 -2.05
N MET A 437 2.47 14.93 -2.39
CA MET A 437 1.44 14.09 -2.95
C MET A 437 1.48 14.19 -4.47
N VAL A 438 1.49 13.04 -5.13
CA VAL A 438 1.51 12.93 -6.59
C VAL A 438 0.29 12.14 -7.03
N VAL A 439 -0.51 12.71 -7.91
CA VAL A 439 -1.69 12.04 -8.47
C VAL A 439 -1.91 12.45 -9.91
N VAL A 440 -2.33 11.51 -10.74
CA VAL A 440 -2.81 11.79 -12.10
C VAL A 440 -4.32 11.91 -12.05
N ALA A 441 -4.85 12.93 -12.71
CA ALA A 441 -6.28 13.20 -12.77
C ALA A 441 -6.81 13.10 -14.21
N ASP A 442 -8.13 13.04 -14.33
CA ASP A 442 -8.84 12.90 -15.63
C ASP A 442 -8.67 14.11 -16.58
N ASP A 443 -8.01 15.19 -16.10
CA ASP A 443 -7.63 16.33 -16.94
C ASP A 443 -6.35 16.09 -17.75
N GLY A 444 -5.79 14.87 -17.68
CA GLY A 444 -4.55 14.52 -18.38
C GLY A 444 -3.31 15.19 -17.79
N SER A 445 -3.34 15.51 -16.50
CA SER A 445 -2.25 16.16 -15.80
C SER A 445 -1.83 15.40 -14.57
N ILE A 446 -0.55 15.47 -14.25
CA ILE A 446 -0.03 15.08 -12.96
C ILE A 446 -0.05 16.28 -12.01
N HIS A 447 -0.67 16.09 -10.87
CA HIS A 447 -0.77 17.10 -9.81
C HIS A 447 0.26 16.78 -8.72
N LEU A 448 1.05 17.79 -8.37
CA LEU A 448 2.09 17.75 -7.36
C LEU A 448 1.72 18.73 -6.25
N ILE A 449 1.57 18.25 -5.03
CA ILE A 449 1.07 19.04 -3.92
C ILE A 449 1.92 18.73 -2.70
N SER A 450 2.52 19.77 -2.10
CA SER A 450 3.25 19.57 -0.85
C SER A 450 2.29 19.20 0.30
N MET A 451 2.72 18.33 1.19
CA MET A 451 1.90 17.87 2.33
C MET A 451 1.50 19.05 3.25
N ASP A 452 2.29 20.10 3.32
CA ASP A 452 1.97 21.32 4.07
C ASP A 452 1.09 22.32 3.29
N LEU A 453 0.59 21.93 2.12
CA LEU A 453 -0.30 22.68 1.23
C LEU A 453 0.24 24.03 0.71
N LYS A 454 1.51 24.35 0.94
CA LYS A 454 2.11 25.63 0.49
C LYS A 454 2.44 25.63 -0.99
N CYS A 455 2.69 24.46 -1.55
CA CYS A 455 3.06 24.27 -2.95
C CYS A 455 2.06 23.37 -3.67
N LYS A 456 1.57 23.84 -4.81
CA LYS A 456 0.73 23.08 -5.73
C LYS A 456 1.18 23.34 -7.15
N SER A 457 1.35 22.31 -7.94
CA SER A 457 1.66 22.39 -9.37
C SER A 457 0.85 21.36 -10.16
N GLN A 458 0.51 21.74 -11.38
CA GLN A 458 -0.15 20.90 -12.36
C GLN A 458 0.72 20.84 -13.60
N ILE A 459 1.06 19.64 -14.06
CA ILE A 459 1.93 19.42 -15.21
C ILE A 459 1.17 18.52 -16.18
N PRO A 460 0.85 19.00 -17.39
CA PRO A 460 0.14 18.19 -18.37
C PRO A 460 1.05 17.07 -18.88
N ILE A 461 0.54 15.85 -18.88
CA ILE A 461 1.17 14.65 -19.43
C ILE A 461 0.42 14.13 -20.67
N GLY A 462 -0.78 14.63 -20.91
CA GLY A 462 -1.58 14.37 -22.11
C GLY A 462 -2.59 13.25 -21.96
N GLU A 463 -2.42 12.34 -20.99
CA GLU A 463 -3.26 11.17 -20.79
C GLU A 463 -3.62 10.98 -19.31
N THR A 464 -4.69 10.24 -19.06
CA THR A 464 -5.16 9.88 -17.72
C THR A 464 -4.51 8.59 -17.25
N SER A 465 -4.61 8.29 -15.94
CA SER A 465 -4.17 7.03 -15.36
C SER A 465 -5.21 6.47 -14.40
N LEU A 466 -5.48 5.18 -14.50
CA LEU A 466 -6.34 4.45 -13.56
C LEU A 466 -5.55 3.87 -12.39
N VAL A 467 -4.23 3.85 -12.50
CA VAL A 467 -3.34 3.24 -11.52
C VAL A 467 -2.47 4.27 -10.83
N GLN A 468 -2.00 3.93 -9.64
CA GLN A 468 -1.12 4.79 -8.86
C GLN A 468 0.20 5.02 -9.59
N VAL A 469 0.72 6.25 -9.52
CA VAL A 469 2.08 6.58 -9.95
C VAL A 469 3.07 5.84 -9.06
N LEU A 470 4.07 5.22 -9.67
CA LEU A 470 5.18 4.58 -8.96
C LEU A 470 6.37 5.52 -8.90
N SER A 471 7.17 5.41 -7.85
CA SER A 471 8.40 6.20 -7.69
C SER A 471 9.54 5.26 -7.35
N HIS A 472 10.60 5.30 -8.14
CA HIS A 472 11.79 4.50 -7.95
C HIS A 472 13.01 5.17 -8.60
N ASP A 473 14.24 4.75 -8.22
CA ASP A 473 15.48 5.06 -8.94
C ASP A 473 15.58 4.13 -10.16
N LEU A 474 14.99 4.57 -11.28
CA LEU A 474 14.88 3.78 -12.52
C LEU A 474 16.03 4.03 -13.46
N VAL A 475 16.63 5.22 -13.40
CA VAL A 475 17.64 5.66 -14.36
C VAL A 475 18.93 6.03 -13.66
N LYS A 476 19.91 5.14 -13.65
CA LYS A 476 21.16 5.26 -12.86
C LYS A 476 22.00 6.52 -13.15
N TRP A 477 21.94 7.04 -14.38
CA TRP A 477 22.70 8.24 -14.75
C TRP A 477 22.01 9.54 -14.31
N PHE A 478 20.78 9.44 -13.80
CA PHE A 478 20.05 10.57 -13.23
C PHE A 478 20.14 10.49 -11.69
N SER A 479 20.29 11.62 -11.01
CA SER A 479 20.57 11.64 -9.55
C SER A 479 19.33 11.70 -8.68
N GLY A 480 18.14 11.58 -9.25
CA GLY A 480 16.87 11.71 -8.57
C GLY A 480 16.09 10.41 -8.55
N MET A 481 14.88 10.51 -8.00
CA MET A 481 13.85 9.49 -8.16
C MET A 481 13.06 9.78 -9.41
N GLU A 482 12.75 8.76 -10.16
CA GLU A 482 11.84 8.87 -11.28
C GLU A 482 10.43 8.48 -10.88
N LEU A 483 9.46 9.08 -11.55
CA LEU A 483 8.07 8.71 -11.49
C LEU A 483 7.72 7.87 -12.73
N LEU A 484 7.15 6.70 -12.50
CA LEU A 484 6.61 5.86 -13.56
C LEU A 484 5.10 6.04 -13.59
N VAL A 485 4.59 6.47 -14.75
CA VAL A 485 3.17 6.67 -15.00
C VAL A 485 2.72 5.68 -16.06
N ALA A 486 1.76 4.83 -15.72
CA ALA A 486 1.09 3.95 -16.67
C ALA A 486 -0.29 4.52 -16.99
N THR A 487 -0.54 4.81 -18.24
CA THR A 487 -1.69 5.61 -18.70
C THR A 487 -2.86 4.77 -19.23
N SER A 488 -3.98 5.42 -19.40
CA SER A 488 -5.21 4.76 -19.89
C SER A 488 -5.19 4.41 -21.39
N ASP A 489 -4.24 4.94 -22.14
CA ASP A 489 -4.04 4.60 -23.56
C ASP A 489 -3.00 3.47 -23.77
N GLY A 490 -2.42 2.94 -22.67
CA GLY A 490 -1.41 1.89 -22.73
C GLY A 490 0.03 2.38 -22.89
N THR A 491 0.28 3.66 -22.63
CA THR A 491 1.62 4.25 -22.62
C THR A 491 2.22 4.17 -21.22
N VAL A 492 3.51 3.87 -21.15
CA VAL A 492 4.31 3.96 -19.93
C VAL A 492 5.28 5.12 -20.08
N MET A 493 5.26 6.04 -19.11
CA MET A 493 6.12 7.23 -19.09
C MET A 493 7.06 7.21 -17.89
N CYS A 494 8.33 7.50 -18.12
CA CYS A 494 9.31 7.75 -17.07
C CYS A 494 9.59 9.25 -16.98
N LEU A 495 9.33 9.82 -15.81
CA LEU A 495 9.46 11.24 -15.55
C LEU A 495 10.52 11.46 -14.48
N ALA A 496 11.60 12.15 -14.81
CA ALA A 496 12.61 12.56 -13.85
C ALA A 496 12.11 13.67 -12.95
N THR A 497 12.46 13.61 -11.67
CA THR A 497 12.14 14.62 -10.67
C THR A 497 13.38 15.42 -10.29
N GLY A 498 13.33 16.74 -10.40
CA GLY A 498 14.43 17.63 -10.06
C GLY A 498 15.39 17.96 -11.21
N PRO A 499 16.37 18.84 -10.99
CA PRO A 499 17.29 19.26 -12.03
C PRO A 499 18.19 18.12 -12.50
N GLU A 500 18.47 18.06 -13.80
CA GLU A 500 19.65 17.35 -14.32
C GLU A 500 20.84 17.69 -13.44
N GLN A 501 21.70 16.73 -13.13
CA GLN A 501 22.97 17.02 -12.49
C GLN A 501 23.69 18.14 -13.25
N ALA A 502 23.43 19.38 -12.90
CA ALA A 502 24.48 20.37 -12.99
C ALA A 502 25.58 19.85 -12.06
N GLU A 503 26.78 19.71 -12.56
CA GLU A 503 27.97 19.29 -11.85
C GLU A 503 27.83 19.56 -10.37
N ILE A 504 27.90 18.52 -9.52
CA ILE A 504 27.86 18.65 -8.08
C ILE A 504 29.04 19.54 -7.71
N GLN A 505 28.84 20.85 -7.81
CA GLN A 505 29.68 21.77 -7.07
C GLN A 505 29.47 21.35 -5.61
N GLU A 506 30.55 20.98 -4.96
CA GLU A 506 30.62 20.70 -3.54
C GLU A 506 30.04 21.87 -2.73
N SER A 507 28.73 22.01 -2.74
CA SER A 507 28.07 22.91 -1.81
C SER A 507 28.17 22.24 -0.44
N THR A 508 28.84 22.90 0.47
CA THR A 508 29.03 22.55 1.87
C THR A 508 27.73 22.39 2.66
N ASP A 509 26.60 22.65 2.04
CA ASP A 509 25.28 22.56 2.66
C ASP A 509 24.66 21.18 2.43
N LYS A 510 24.99 20.25 3.34
CA LYS A 510 24.44 18.88 3.36
C LYS A 510 22.91 18.85 3.40
N ALA A 511 22.27 19.90 3.88
CA ALA A 511 20.80 20.04 3.97
C ALA A 511 20.12 20.20 2.60
N LEU A 512 20.83 20.72 1.58
CA LEU A 512 20.30 20.92 0.23
C LEU A 512 20.40 19.69 -0.68
N ARG A 513 21.11 18.64 -0.25
CA ARG A 513 21.29 17.39 -1.02
C ARG A 513 20.18 16.35 -0.82
N THR A 514 19.26 16.58 0.07
CA THR A 514 18.16 15.65 0.37
C THR A 514 17.01 15.82 -0.61
N ASN A 515 17.18 15.36 -1.84
CA ASN A 515 16.22 15.68 -2.87
C ASN A 515 15.00 14.77 -2.90
N HIS A 516 15.08 13.55 -2.37
CA HIS A 516 14.00 12.58 -2.54
C HIS A 516 13.78 11.77 -1.26
N MET A 517 12.58 11.82 -0.77
CA MET A 517 12.07 10.96 0.28
C MET A 517 11.17 9.91 -0.36
N TRP A 518 11.51 8.66 -0.21
CA TRP A 518 10.65 7.55 -0.57
C TRP A 518 9.36 7.60 0.23
N SER A 519 8.34 6.91 -0.26
CA SER A 519 7.14 6.73 0.52
C SER A 519 7.52 6.30 1.93
N LEU A 520 6.97 7.01 2.92
CA LEU A 520 7.12 6.60 4.30
C LEU A 520 6.56 5.19 4.42
N SER A 521 7.35 4.26 4.94
CA SER A 521 6.81 2.96 5.26
C SER A 521 5.77 3.13 6.36
N SER A 522 4.58 2.60 6.17
CA SER A 522 3.60 2.55 7.23
C SER A 522 4.13 1.66 8.36
N GLU A 523 3.79 1.96 9.60
CA GLU A 523 4.17 1.15 10.75
C GLU A 523 3.70 -0.31 10.66
N THR A 524 2.65 -0.53 9.91
CA THR A 524 2.17 -1.85 9.57
C THR A 524 2.57 -2.17 8.14
N LYS A 525 3.52 -3.07 7.97
CA LYS A 525 3.81 -3.66 6.68
C LYS A 525 2.57 -4.45 6.26
N THR A 526 1.72 -3.82 5.49
CA THR A 526 0.74 -4.58 4.73
C THR A 526 1.49 -5.27 3.61
N VAL A 527 1.27 -6.55 3.44
CA VAL A 527 1.83 -7.35 2.34
C VAL A 527 1.26 -6.91 0.97
N ASN A 528 0.54 -5.81 0.95
CA ASN A 528 -0.25 -5.30 -0.16
C ASN A 528 0.46 -4.31 -1.08
N ASP A 529 1.75 -4.11 -0.95
CA ASP A 529 2.48 -3.25 -1.90
C ASP A 529 2.96 -4.08 -3.09
N PHE A 530 2.03 -4.38 -4.00
CA PHE A 530 2.24 -5.27 -5.14
C PHE A 530 3.08 -4.70 -6.26
N SER A 531 3.37 -3.41 -6.20
CA SER A 531 4.15 -2.74 -7.23
C SER A 531 5.59 -3.23 -7.30
N PHE A 532 6.01 -4.04 -6.32
CA PHE A 532 7.39 -4.51 -6.19
C PHE A 532 7.40 -5.94 -5.66
N SER A 533 8.07 -6.84 -6.34
CA SER A 533 8.36 -8.21 -5.86
C SER A 533 9.41 -8.19 -4.74
N GLU A 534 10.38 -7.29 -4.85
CA GLU A 534 11.38 -7.03 -3.83
C GLU A 534 10.94 -5.86 -2.95
N ARG A 535 11.44 -5.83 -1.71
CA ARG A 535 11.25 -4.66 -0.86
C ARG A 535 11.91 -3.45 -1.51
N LYS A 536 11.20 -2.32 -1.51
CA LYS A 536 11.77 -1.05 -1.96
C LYS A 536 13.07 -0.76 -1.23
N PRO A 537 14.07 -0.14 -1.89
CA PRO A 537 15.23 0.37 -1.18
C PRO A 537 14.79 1.26 -0.03
N GLY A 538 15.50 1.19 1.09
CA GLY A 538 15.16 2.00 2.24
C GLY A 538 15.60 1.39 3.57
N VAL A 539 15.05 1.90 4.65
CA VAL A 539 15.24 1.40 6.00
C VAL A 539 13.93 0.84 6.53
N TYR A 540 13.98 -0.32 7.16
CA TYR A 540 12.82 -1.03 7.68
C TYR A 540 13.07 -1.45 9.12
N VAL A 541 12.24 -0.97 10.03
CA VAL A 541 12.27 -1.38 11.43
C VAL A 541 11.70 -2.80 11.54
N THR A 542 12.45 -3.70 12.16
CA THR A 542 12.04 -5.10 12.27
C THR A 542 10.90 -5.31 13.24
N LEU A 543 10.19 -6.44 13.11
CA LEU A 543 9.13 -6.85 14.02
C LEU A 543 9.63 -6.99 15.47
N PHE A 544 10.92 -7.30 15.68
CA PHE A 544 11.51 -7.35 17.00
C PHE A 544 11.38 -5.99 17.72
N THR A 545 11.76 -4.91 17.06
CA THR A 545 11.63 -3.55 17.60
C THR A 545 10.18 -3.12 17.75
N ARG A 546 9.33 -3.41 16.75
CA ARG A 546 7.91 -3.03 16.78
C ARG A 546 7.10 -3.73 17.89
N LYS A 547 7.55 -4.90 18.35
CA LYS A 547 6.94 -5.60 19.49
C LYS A 547 7.30 -4.99 20.85
N GLN A 548 8.27 -4.08 20.90
CA GLN A 548 8.67 -3.39 22.13
C GLN A 548 7.75 -2.19 22.37
N LEU A 549 6.61 -2.42 22.96
CA LEU A 549 5.62 -1.36 23.22
C LEU A 549 5.99 -0.46 24.39
N GLU A 550 6.85 -0.92 25.30
CA GLU A 550 7.19 -0.22 26.54
C GLU A 550 8.68 -0.37 26.88
N VAL A 551 9.31 0.73 27.21
CA VAL A 551 10.71 0.80 27.66
C VAL A 551 10.76 1.37 29.06
N THR A 552 11.39 0.62 29.95
CA THR A 552 11.56 0.98 31.38
C THR A 552 13.01 1.32 31.75
N GLY A 553 13.97 1.01 30.84
CA GLY A 553 15.40 1.22 31.04
C GLY A 553 15.91 2.57 30.53
N GLU A 554 17.21 2.83 30.69
CA GLU A 554 17.89 4.04 30.21
C GLU A 554 18.17 3.97 28.68
N THR A 555 18.24 2.76 28.16
CA THR A 555 18.43 2.50 26.72
C THR A 555 17.46 1.42 26.28
N PHE A 556 17.14 1.42 24.97
CA PHE A 556 16.34 0.37 24.36
C PHE A 556 16.97 -0.06 23.04
N PRO A 557 16.82 -1.33 22.67
CA PRO A 557 17.34 -1.83 21.41
C PRO A 557 16.42 -1.43 20.24
N VAL A 558 17.04 -1.01 19.15
CA VAL A 558 16.39 -0.76 17.87
C VAL A 558 17.08 -1.64 16.84
N GLU A 559 16.31 -2.55 16.25
CA GLU A 559 16.75 -3.38 15.14
C GLU A 559 16.07 -2.90 13.87
N PHE A 560 16.87 -2.63 12.86
CA PHE A 560 16.41 -2.18 11.56
C PHE A 560 17.24 -2.83 10.45
N GLU A 561 16.62 -2.99 9.30
CA GLU A 561 17.22 -3.53 8.09
C GLU A 561 17.39 -2.43 7.05
N ILE A 562 18.56 -2.36 6.43
CA ILE A 562 18.81 -1.50 5.28
C ILE A 562 18.70 -2.38 4.03
N ILE A 563 17.87 -1.99 3.09
CA ILE A 563 17.72 -2.65 1.80
C ILE A 563 18.19 -1.68 0.71
N ASP A 564 19.14 -2.12 -0.09
CA ASP A 564 19.61 -1.39 -1.27
C ASP A 564 20.00 -2.40 -2.35
N PRO A 565 19.12 -2.65 -3.35
CA PRO A 565 19.41 -3.54 -4.47
C PRO A 565 20.59 -3.06 -5.33
N THR A 566 20.91 -1.76 -5.26
CA THR A 566 21.99 -1.14 -6.05
C THR A 566 23.32 -1.03 -5.31
N PHE A 567 23.47 -1.76 -4.20
CA PHE A 567 24.66 -1.72 -3.35
C PHE A 567 25.96 -1.99 -4.11
N LYS A 568 26.95 -1.11 -3.93
CA LYS A 568 28.31 -1.29 -4.43
C LYS A 568 29.32 -1.22 -3.29
N GLN A 569 30.07 -2.29 -3.10
CA GLN A 569 31.08 -2.36 -2.05
C GLN A 569 32.12 -1.24 -2.20
N GLY A 570 32.32 -0.47 -1.11
CA GLY A 570 33.30 0.61 -1.03
C GLY A 570 32.83 1.98 -1.54
N THR A 571 31.68 2.07 -2.19
CA THR A 571 31.11 3.35 -2.67
C THR A 571 29.81 3.72 -1.97
N SER A 572 29.00 2.74 -1.61
CA SER A 572 27.71 2.98 -0.92
C SER A 572 27.95 3.36 0.54
N LYS A 573 27.23 4.36 1.02
CA LYS A 573 27.26 4.87 2.40
C LYS A 573 25.86 5.15 2.88
N TYR A 574 25.57 4.68 4.09
CA TYR A 574 24.26 4.82 4.71
C TYR A 574 24.39 5.56 6.02
N PHE A 575 23.76 6.73 6.12
CA PHE A 575 23.71 7.52 7.34
C PHE A 575 22.36 7.30 8.00
N ILE A 576 22.38 6.69 9.19
CA ILE A 576 21.16 6.45 9.97
C ILE A 576 21.07 7.49 11.08
N SER A 577 19.92 8.12 11.19
CA SER A 577 19.56 9.04 12.27
C SER A 577 18.25 8.56 12.90
N ILE A 578 18.25 8.35 14.21
CA ILE A 578 17.10 7.91 14.98
C ILE A 578 16.58 9.06 15.80
N TYR A 579 15.30 9.38 15.64
CA TYR A 579 14.64 10.49 16.31
C TYR A 579 13.49 10.02 17.19
N TYR A 580 13.26 10.69 18.30
CA TYR A 580 12.00 10.64 19.05
C TYR A 580 11.31 12.00 18.93
N GLY A 581 10.22 12.06 18.21
CA GLY A 581 9.66 13.32 17.78
C GLY A 581 10.69 14.16 17.01
N ASN A 582 11.06 15.32 17.54
CA ASN A 582 12.09 16.20 16.97
C ASN A 582 13.48 16.03 17.63
N ARG A 583 13.61 15.18 18.65
CA ARG A 583 14.88 14.97 19.37
C ARG A 583 15.69 13.88 18.69
N LEU A 584 16.90 14.21 18.26
CA LEU A 584 17.87 13.22 17.76
C LEU A 584 18.36 12.36 18.93
N LEU A 585 18.17 11.05 18.84
CA LEU A 585 18.63 10.08 19.83
C LEU A 585 19.97 9.46 19.45
N MET A 586 20.15 9.14 18.15
CA MET A 586 21.35 8.49 17.64
C MET A 586 21.63 8.95 16.20
N ASN A 587 22.92 8.98 15.85
CA ASN A 587 23.37 9.18 14.47
C ASN A 587 24.61 8.29 14.21
N GLY A 588 24.65 7.63 13.06
CA GLY A 588 25.75 6.73 12.71
C GLY A 588 25.86 6.48 11.21
N GLU A 589 27.06 6.08 10.77
CA GLU A 589 27.34 5.65 9.39
C GLU A 589 27.44 4.12 9.35
N PHE A 590 26.76 3.50 8.40
CA PHE A 590 26.67 2.05 8.20
C PHE A 590 27.20 1.70 6.81
N PRO A 591 28.10 0.72 6.67
CA PRO A 591 28.81 0.49 5.40
C PRO A 591 28.09 -0.42 4.41
N GLU A 592 27.12 -1.22 4.85
CA GLU A 592 26.51 -2.29 4.06
C GLU A 592 25.00 -2.36 4.28
N PRO A 593 24.21 -2.78 3.28
CA PRO A 593 22.80 -3.08 3.46
C PRO A 593 22.67 -4.43 4.19
N LYS A 594 22.23 -4.40 5.41
CA LYS A 594 21.94 -5.57 6.26
C LYS A 594 21.12 -5.17 7.48
N THR A 595 20.74 -6.15 8.27
CA THR A 595 20.09 -5.90 9.58
C THR A 595 21.12 -5.44 10.60
N TYR A 596 20.81 -4.35 11.29
CA TYR A 596 21.61 -3.76 12.37
C TYR A 596 20.82 -3.72 13.65
N TYR A 597 21.53 -3.91 14.74
CA TYR A 597 21.01 -3.87 16.09
C TYR A 597 21.76 -2.82 16.90
N VAL A 598 21.08 -1.78 17.34
CA VAL A 598 21.70 -0.65 18.04
C VAL A 598 20.95 -0.34 19.34
N TYR A 599 21.67 0.13 20.36
CA TYR A 599 21.08 0.62 21.59
C TYR A 599 20.93 2.14 21.51
N VAL A 600 19.72 2.61 21.76
CA VAL A 600 19.36 4.02 21.68
C VAL A 600 18.95 4.51 23.06
N PRO A 601 19.36 5.71 23.49
CA PRO A 601 18.95 6.25 24.78
C PRO A 601 17.44 6.48 24.85
N ALA A 602 16.82 6.05 25.95
CA ALA A 602 15.41 6.27 26.20
C ALA A 602 15.11 7.71 26.61
N GLY A 603 13.83 8.10 26.54
CA GLY A 603 13.37 9.38 27.07
C GLY A 603 13.51 9.47 28.58
N GLU A 604 13.84 10.64 29.09
CA GLU A 604 14.03 10.88 30.55
C GLU A 604 12.69 10.96 31.30
N GLU A 605 11.63 11.36 30.58
CA GLU A 605 10.28 11.49 31.14
C GLU A 605 9.33 10.42 30.60
N PRO A 606 8.36 9.97 31.41
CA PRO A 606 7.29 9.09 30.92
C PRO A 606 6.54 9.76 29.76
N SER A 607 6.58 9.14 28.59
CA SER A 607 5.98 9.70 27.38
C SER A 607 5.61 8.59 26.41
N HIS A 608 4.65 8.87 25.56
CA HIS A 608 4.26 8.00 24.44
C HIS A 608 4.43 8.77 23.14
N GLY A 609 5.07 8.16 22.15
CA GLY A 609 5.29 8.79 20.87
C GLY A 609 5.93 7.87 19.85
N HIS A 610 6.36 8.45 18.74
CA HIS A 610 6.98 7.73 17.64
C HIS A 610 8.48 7.89 17.62
N VAL A 611 9.17 6.78 17.40
CA VAL A 611 10.58 6.75 17.04
C VAL A 611 10.66 6.64 15.52
N THR A 612 11.38 7.56 14.90
CA THR A 612 11.62 7.58 13.45
C THR A 612 13.05 7.16 13.19
N VAL A 613 13.25 6.11 12.41
CA VAL A 613 14.55 5.71 11.86
C VAL A 613 14.66 6.28 10.47
N ARG A 614 15.64 7.17 10.26
CA ARG A 614 15.87 7.86 9.00
C ARG A 614 17.19 7.41 8.41
N LEU A 615 17.15 6.92 7.19
CA LEU A 615 18.31 6.61 6.36
C LEU A 615 18.54 7.75 5.37
N THR A 616 19.78 8.17 5.22
CA THR A 616 20.22 9.02 4.12
C THR A 616 21.35 8.29 3.37
N ASN A 617 21.15 8.02 2.09
CA ASN A 617 22.18 7.36 1.28
C ASN A 617 23.21 8.37 0.73
N GLN A 618 24.19 7.88 0.01
CA GLN A 618 25.28 8.69 -0.59
C GLN A 618 24.79 9.74 -1.60
N TYR A 619 23.61 9.52 -2.20
CA TYR A 619 23.01 10.43 -3.18
C TYR A 619 22.12 11.50 -2.52
N GLY A 620 22.01 11.48 -1.19
CA GLY A 620 21.15 12.38 -0.42
C GLY A 620 19.68 11.98 -0.42
N GLN A 621 19.34 10.79 -0.89
CA GLN A 621 17.99 10.24 -0.80
C GLN A 621 17.69 9.89 0.66
N VAL A 622 16.48 10.21 1.12
CA VAL A 622 16.05 10.01 2.51
C VAL A 622 14.92 8.99 2.55
N PHE A 623 15.10 8.00 3.41
CA PHE A 623 14.13 6.96 3.67
C PHE A 623 13.77 6.99 5.16
N GLU A 624 12.54 6.79 5.51
CA GLU A 624 12.10 6.79 6.91
C GLU A 624 11.20 5.60 7.20
N ASP A 625 11.37 5.06 8.39
CA ASP A 625 10.42 4.11 8.99
C ASP A 625 10.16 4.50 10.43
N ARG A 626 8.94 4.25 10.94
CA ARG A 626 8.48 4.68 12.25
C ARG A 626 7.92 3.52 13.04
N PHE A 627 8.01 3.62 14.36
CA PHE A 627 7.33 2.73 15.27
C PHE A 627 6.96 3.48 16.56
N SER A 628 5.89 3.03 17.19
CA SER A 628 5.39 3.60 18.42
C SER A 628 6.09 2.98 19.62
N ILE A 629 6.37 3.81 20.62
CA ILE A 629 6.98 3.36 21.87
C ILE A 629 6.48 4.18 23.04
N ARG A 630 6.34 3.52 24.18
CA ARG A 630 6.06 4.18 25.46
C ARG A 630 7.31 4.14 26.32
N PHE A 631 7.80 5.28 26.75
CA PHE A 631 8.80 5.38 27.77
C PHE A 631 8.12 5.44 29.13
N ASN A 632 8.40 4.47 29.97
CA ASN A 632 7.89 4.40 31.33
C ASN A 632 9.06 4.13 32.25
N LYS A 633 9.79 5.20 32.58
CA LYS A 633 10.92 5.11 33.51
C LYS A 633 10.37 4.72 34.87
N LEU A 634 10.42 3.45 35.16
CA LEU A 634 10.10 2.97 36.50
C LEU A 634 11.14 3.52 37.48
N ILE A 635 10.70 4.33 38.41
CA ILE A 635 11.48 4.82 39.57
C ILE A 635 12.01 3.66 40.44
N MET A 636 11.79 2.41 40.04
CA MET A 636 12.17 1.21 40.78
C MET A 636 13.68 1.04 40.93
N GLU A 637 14.49 1.53 39.98
CA GLU A 637 15.95 1.46 40.14
C GLU A 637 16.44 2.42 41.21
N ASP A 638 15.87 3.63 41.28
CA ASP A 638 16.16 4.57 42.37
C ASP A 638 15.55 4.11 43.69
N LEU A 639 14.43 3.37 43.65
CA LEU A 639 13.81 2.78 44.83
C LEU A 639 14.66 1.65 45.43
N GLN A 640 15.45 0.93 44.66
CA GLN A 640 16.39 -0.08 45.15
C GLN A 640 17.42 0.52 46.08
N TRP A 641 17.95 1.71 45.76
CA TRP A 641 18.87 2.42 46.67
C TRP A 641 18.18 2.90 47.93
N LEU A 642 16.92 3.29 47.84
CA LEU A 642 16.14 3.72 49.01
C LEU A 642 15.83 2.54 49.94
N LEU A 643 15.71 1.31 49.43
CA LEU A 643 15.57 0.08 50.22
C LEU A 643 16.92 -0.44 50.71
N LEU A 644 18.03 -0.17 50.03
CA LEU A 644 19.35 -0.58 50.43
C LEU A 644 19.79 0.14 51.72
N ALA A 645 19.47 1.42 51.88
CA ALA A 645 19.84 2.21 53.06
C ALA A 645 19.27 1.63 54.39
N PRO A 646 17.97 1.33 54.51
CA PRO A 646 17.41 0.69 55.70
C PRO A 646 17.93 -0.74 55.90
N PHE A 647 18.18 -1.49 54.81
CA PHE A 647 18.78 -2.82 54.90
C PHE A 647 20.21 -2.78 55.48
N VAL A 648 21.06 -1.87 54.98
CA VAL A 648 22.42 -1.66 55.48
C VAL A 648 22.37 -1.19 56.94
N ALA A 649 21.46 -0.26 57.29
CA ALA A 649 21.25 0.19 58.65
C ALA A 649 20.83 -0.96 59.57
N MET A 650 19.94 -1.84 59.12
CA MET A 650 19.51 -3.02 59.87
C MET A 650 20.66 -4.02 60.06
N VAL A 651 21.49 -4.24 59.05
CA VAL A 651 22.66 -5.12 59.13
C VAL A 651 23.67 -4.53 60.07
N ILE A 652 23.93 -3.23 60.04
CA ILE A 652 24.83 -2.55 60.96
C ILE A 652 24.30 -2.66 62.42
N LEU A 653 22.99 -2.44 62.59
CA LEU A 653 22.33 -2.58 63.90
C LEU A 653 22.45 -4.01 64.43
N LEU A 654 22.26 -5.02 63.61
CA LEU A 654 22.43 -6.42 63.99
C LEU A 654 23.89 -6.76 64.36
N LEU A 655 24.85 -6.21 63.62
CA LEU A 655 26.28 -6.38 63.95
C LEU A 655 26.64 -5.72 65.23
N VAL A 656 26.11 -4.52 65.49
CA VAL A 656 26.32 -3.82 66.77
C VAL A 656 25.68 -4.60 67.92
N LEU A 657 24.47 -5.08 67.77
CA LEU A 657 23.75 -5.90 68.74
C LEU A 657 24.46 -7.26 69.02
N HIS A 658 25.07 -7.83 68.00
CA HIS A 658 25.83 -9.07 68.13
C HIS A 658 27.18 -8.87 68.76
N GLY A 659 27.80 -7.67 68.58
CA GLY A 659 29.08 -7.29 69.18
C GLY A 659 28.97 -6.86 70.61
N PHE A 660 27.81 -6.45 71.13
CA PHE A 660 27.54 -6.08 72.47
C PHE A 660 26.62 -7.11 73.13
N PRO A 661 27.04 -7.75 74.23
CA PRO A 661 26.23 -8.71 74.98
C PRO A 661 24.94 -8.00 75.49
N ALA A 662 23.81 -8.63 75.28
CA ALA A 662 22.48 -8.08 75.61
C ALA A 662 22.35 -7.56 77.11
N LYS A 663 23.25 -7.92 78.00
CA LYS A 663 23.30 -7.43 79.34
C LYS A 663 23.60 -5.94 79.45
N ASP A 664 24.26 -5.36 78.49
CA ASP A 664 24.70 -3.96 78.53
C ASP A 664 23.71 -2.98 77.96
N LEU A 665 22.67 -3.49 77.25
CA LEU A 665 21.64 -2.67 76.54
C LEU A 665 20.28 -2.58 77.28
N LEU A 666 20.05 -3.42 78.31
CA LEU A 666 18.84 -3.36 79.12
C LEU A 666 19.00 -2.51 80.36
N PRO A 667 18.06 -1.62 80.73
CA PRO A 667 18.11 -0.84 81.94
C PRO A 667 18.12 -1.79 83.15
N TYR A 668 19.05 -1.56 84.04
CA TYR A 668 19.27 -2.34 85.30
C TYR A 668 17.99 -2.41 86.12
N THR A 669 17.34 -3.55 86.12
CA THR A 669 16.30 -3.81 87.12
C THR A 669 16.98 -4.22 88.38
N ASN A 670 16.91 -3.36 89.38
CA ASN A 670 17.32 -3.66 90.76
C ASN A 670 16.55 -4.88 91.28
N GLN A 671 17.16 -6.04 91.20
CA GLN A 671 16.71 -7.17 92.06
C GLN A 671 17.17 -6.90 93.50
N SER A 672 16.23 -6.47 94.33
CA SER A 672 16.41 -6.49 95.76
C SER A 672 16.66 -7.92 96.17
N LYS A 673 17.86 -8.17 96.73
CA LYS A 673 18.16 -9.38 97.53
C LYS A 673 17.26 -9.36 98.74
N SER A 674 16.26 -10.17 98.83
CA SER A 674 15.70 -10.61 100.08
C SER A 674 16.46 -11.89 100.56
N LYS A 675 16.85 -11.88 101.81
CA LYS A 675 17.53 -12.98 102.51
C LYS A 675 16.79 -14.30 102.34
#